data_9b4b640dfb7e8007cc228e871d76b8e8
#
_entry.id   9b4b640dfb7e8007cc228e871d76b8e8
#
_cell.length_a   1.000
_cell.length_b   1.000
_cell.length_c   1.000
_cell.angle_alpha   90.00
_cell.angle_beta   90.00
_cell.angle_gamma   90.00
#
_symmetry.space_group_name_H-M   'P 1'
#
loop_
_entity.id
_entity.type
_entity.pdbx_description
1 polymer ?
#
loop_
_entity_poly.entity_id
_entity_poly.type
_entity_poly.pdbx_seq_one_letter_code
_entity_poly.pdbx_strand_id
1 'polypeptide(L)'
;MPGKYILAVDDSLVNRKILSKIISGEYSVIEAENGEMAIGILRRQYSEIAAIILDIVMPVMDGYLVLERVAGDERFKNIPIIIATEKSDNESEIKALRLGAWDFVSKPYNGEIIKFRIKNAIERSQLYTLQQLRYLAEFDELTGIYNKNKFYKSTREMLLANPGADFVLIRFDVDRFQLINSFFGTQEGDRLLKYIAKMLSGYVSDKQPSAYGRIEADVFCLCFPSSYMAEIETSMSKIRDLVASYNLNYDIVPSCGIYYITDRGMPIEIMYDRATLAAKRCKGNYVNFYAVYDGSMSAQIVREQEITNEMSSALATGQFQIYLQPKYHIASNRPVGAEALVRWFHPQKGLIPPGDFVPVFERNGFIPKLDYYVWEEVCRLLRKWADEGRELYPISVNISRVDLYNPRLAEMVIELTEKYDLPSELLNLELTESAYTDNPVAMSETMAKLQSKGFTIMMDDFGSGYSSLNILKDISVDVLKIDMRFLSKTKIPGRGENIIASVVRMAKWLHIPVIAEGVETKDQVEFLRSIGCEYVQGFYFAKPMPVEAYADLVEKNGGLSQPVGASFEFSGSQMCISDNRLEELFADMLQPVAIYEFENDKVEAVRVNTPFFELLGYDDGSITGGTPLDLIDPKYHDSIIDTFRRVAETHEEEECEYLRRTSDGKSKWLRIRLKYISKIGARCILVGVLTDITIQRELDMDSMRLNGEMGKEDK
;
A
#
# COMPACT_ATOMS: atom_id res chain seq x y z
N MET A 1 -31.33 -3.13 -40.26
CA MET A 1 -32.50 -2.83 -41.14
C MET A 1 -33.72 -3.34 -40.43
N PRO A 2 -34.89 -2.65 -40.45
CA PRO A 2 -36.11 -3.18 -39.87
C PRO A 2 -36.40 -4.52 -40.47
N GLY A 3 -36.94 -5.44 -39.67
CA GLY A 3 -37.35 -6.76 -40.12
C GLY A 3 -38.24 -6.70 -41.37
N LYS A 4 -38.13 -7.64 -42.24
CA LYS A 4 -38.85 -7.66 -43.51
C LYS A 4 -40.22 -8.33 -43.39
N TYR A 5 -40.47 -9.02 -42.27
CA TYR A 5 -41.64 -9.88 -42.11
C TYR A 5 -42.56 -9.40 -40.94
N ILE A 6 -43.85 -9.52 -41.19
CA ILE A 6 -44.86 -9.47 -40.14
C ILE A 6 -45.28 -10.90 -39.79
N LEU A 7 -45.17 -11.27 -38.54
CA LEU A 7 -45.62 -12.58 -38.08
C LEU A 7 -47.10 -12.49 -37.73
N ALA A 8 -47.96 -13.12 -38.53
CA ALA A 8 -49.39 -13.22 -38.31
C ALA A 8 -49.71 -14.54 -37.60
N VAL A 9 -50.20 -14.41 -36.34
CA VAL A 9 -50.50 -15.55 -35.47
C VAL A 9 -52.00 -15.57 -35.18
N ASP A 10 -52.70 -16.51 -35.74
CA ASP A 10 -54.18 -16.69 -35.59
C ASP A 10 -54.48 -18.14 -35.91
N ASP A 11 -55.36 -18.80 -35.19
CA ASP A 11 -55.70 -20.21 -35.47
C ASP A 11 -56.57 -20.36 -36.71
N SER A 12 -57.34 -19.32 -37.09
CA SER A 12 -58.17 -19.28 -38.28
C SER A 12 -57.34 -19.05 -39.56
N LEU A 13 -57.26 -20.03 -40.46
CA LEU A 13 -56.65 -19.89 -41.77
C LEU A 13 -57.20 -18.68 -42.55
N VAL A 14 -58.52 -18.40 -42.43
CA VAL A 14 -59.18 -17.29 -43.11
C VAL A 14 -58.62 -15.95 -42.62
N ASN A 15 -58.51 -15.77 -41.30
CA ASN A 15 -57.92 -14.57 -40.68
C ASN A 15 -56.48 -14.35 -41.13
N ARG A 16 -55.66 -15.38 -41.11
CA ARG A 16 -54.26 -15.30 -41.59
C ARG A 16 -54.18 -14.87 -43.04
N LYS A 17 -55.03 -15.43 -43.94
CA LYS A 17 -55.08 -15.03 -45.34
C LYS A 17 -55.57 -13.63 -45.59
N ILE A 18 -56.55 -13.15 -44.80
CA ILE A 18 -57.00 -11.75 -44.80
C ILE A 18 -55.86 -10.83 -44.40
N LEU A 19 -55.21 -11.11 -43.28
CA LEU A 19 -54.05 -10.33 -42.82
C LEU A 19 -52.91 -10.31 -43.86
N SER A 20 -52.59 -11.48 -44.40
CA SER A 20 -51.56 -11.60 -45.45
C SER A 20 -51.91 -10.73 -46.66
N LYS A 21 -53.14 -10.75 -47.11
CA LYS A 21 -53.64 -9.94 -48.27
C LYS A 21 -53.59 -8.45 -48.00
N ILE A 22 -53.98 -8.01 -46.76
CA ILE A 22 -53.96 -6.60 -46.36
C ILE A 22 -52.54 -6.06 -46.33
N ILE A 23 -51.60 -6.83 -45.80
CA ILE A 23 -50.25 -6.42 -45.48
C ILE A 23 -49.25 -6.62 -46.63
N SER A 24 -49.52 -7.56 -47.56
CA SER A 24 -48.60 -8.00 -48.61
C SER A 24 -48.13 -6.90 -49.56
N GLY A 25 -48.73 -5.72 -49.58
CA GLY A 25 -48.30 -4.58 -50.38
C GLY A 25 -47.08 -3.83 -49.79
N GLU A 26 -46.81 -3.99 -48.49
CA GLU A 26 -45.80 -3.25 -47.77
C GLU A 26 -44.80 -4.19 -47.06
N TYR A 27 -45.24 -5.34 -46.57
CA TYR A 27 -44.43 -6.32 -45.82
C TYR A 27 -44.69 -7.75 -46.32
N SER A 28 -43.70 -8.61 -46.19
CA SER A 28 -43.89 -10.05 -46.32
C SER A 28 -44.49 -10.62 -45.02
N VAL A 29 -45.37 -11.62 -45.14
CA VAL A 29 -46.06 -12.21 -43.98
C VAL A 29 -45.56 -13.63 -43.76
N ILE A 30 -45.25 -13.95 -42.52
CA ILE A 30 -45.03 -15.30 -42.03
C ILE A 30 -46.26 -15.68 -41.20
N GLU A 31 -46.84 -16.86 -41.48
CA GLU A 31 -48.03 -17.30 -40.79
C GLU A 31 -47.70 -18.33 -39.72
N ALA A 32 -48.35 -18.22 -38.55
CA ALA A 32 -48.34 -19.22 -37.50
C ALA A 32 -49.78 -19.52 -37.06
N GLU A 33 -50.11 -20.78 -36.85
CA GLU A 33 -51.48 -21.21 -36.48
C GLU A 33 -51.71 -21.31 -34.98
N ASN A 34 -50.70 -21.13 -34.19
CA ASN A 34 -50.76 -21.09 -32.70
C ASN A 34 -49.53 -20.43 -32.11
N GLY A 35 -49.58 -20.17 -30.79
CA GLY A 35 -48.47 -19.50 -30.07
C GLY A 35 -47.16 -20.33 -30.06
N GLU A 36 -47.21 -21.66 -30.03
CA GLU A 36 -46.02 -22.49 -30.01
C GLU A 36 -45.25 -22.38 -31.31
N MET A 37 -45.97 -22.41 -32.44
CA MET A 37 -45.36 -22.20 -33.77
C MET A 37 -44.79 -20.77 -33.88
N ALA A 38 -45.45 -19.77 -33.35
CA ALA A 38 -44.96 -18.39 -33.33
C ALA A 38 -43.67 -18.27 -32.57
N ILE A 39 -43.55 -18.82 -31.33
CA ILE A 39 -42.30 -18.86 -30.58
C ILE A 39 -41.20 -19.64 -31.31
N GLY A 40 -41.57 -20.76 -31.98
CA GLY A 40 -40.63 -21.51 -32.79
C GLY A 40 -40.05 -20.72 -33.98
N ILE A 41 -40.85 -19.85 -34.62
CA ILE A 41 -40.44 -18.93 -35.69
C ILE A 41 -39.53 -17.84 -35.10
N LEU A 42 -39.95 -17.22 -33.98
CA LEU A 42 -39.15 -16.20 -33.32
C LEU A 42 -37.77 -16.71 -32.93
N ARG A 43 -37.63 -17.90 -32.37
CA ARG A 43 -36.37 -18.52 -32.05
C ARG A 43 -35.40 -18.68 -33.21
N ARG A 44 -35.95 -18.89 -34.43
CA ARG A 44 -35.14 -19.13 -35.64
C ARG A 44 -34.76 -17.86 -36.40
N GLN A 45 -35.64 -16.86 -36.44
CA GLN A 45 -35.48 -15.69 -37.30
C GLN A 45 -36.07 -14.38 -36.72
N TYR A 46 -35.93 -14.14 -35.39
CA TYR A 46 -36.45 -12.95 -34.73
C TYR A 46 -35.94 -11.63 -35.33
N SER A 47 -34.69 -11.62 -35.83
CA SER A 47 -34.04 -10.43 -36.40
C SER A 47 -34.69 -9.99 -37.73
N GLU A 48 -35.50 -10.86 -38.36
CA GLU A 48 -36.22 -10.54 -39.57
C GLU A 48 -37.67 -10.15 -39.36
N ILE A 49 -38.19 -10.30 -38.11
CA ILE A 49 -39.57 -9.97 -37.74
C ILE A 49 -39.65 -8.47 -37.37
N ALA A 50 -40.46 -7.72 -38.09
CA ALA A 50 -40.70 -6.30 -37.83
C ALA A 50 -41.80 -6.05 -36.81
N ALA A 51 -42.88 -6.87 -36.81
CA ALA A 51 -43.96 -6.82 -35.82
C ALA A 51 -44.70 -8.17 -35.79
N ILE A 52 -45.44 -8.38 -34.73
CA ILE A 52 -46.32 -9.57 -34.56
C ILE A 52 -47.74 -9.10 -34.46
N ILE A 53 -48.64 -9.71 -35.27
CA ILE A 53 -50.10 -9.60 -35.06
C ILE A 53 -50.51 -10.90 -34.43
N LEU A 54 -51.08 -10.82 -33.22
CA LEU A 54 -51.32 -11.99 -32.37
C LEU A 54 -52.78 -12.09 -31.95
N ASP A 55 -53.40 -13.19 -32.29
CA ASP A 55 -54.69 -13.54 -31.72
C ASP A 55 -54.55 -13.99 -30.26
N ILE A 56 -55.54 -13.67 -29.43
CA ILE A 56 -55.55 -14.07 -28.01
C ILE A 56 -55.99 -15.50 -27.87
N VAL A 57 -57.08 -15.87 -28.56
CA VAL A 57 -57.75 -17.16 -28.35
C VAL A 57 -57.26 -18.14 -29.41
N MET A 58 -56.32 -18.99 -29.02
CA MET A 58 -55.77 -20.00 -29.90
C MET A 58 -55.55 -21.33 -29.17
N PRO A 59 -55.64 -22.47 -29.87
CA PRO A 59 -55.30 -23.78 -29.29
C PRO A 59 -53.80 -23.92 -29.02
N VAL A 60 -53.43 -24.90 -28.21
CA VAL A 60 -52.06 -25.27 -27.82
C VAL A 60 -51.33 -24.22 -26.93
N MET A 61 -51.25 -22.98 -27.41
CA MET A 61 -50.69 -21.84 -26.66
C MET A 61 -51.45 -20.57 -27.04
N ASP A 62 -52.09 -19.95 -26.06
CA ASP A 62 -52.82 -18.72 -26.24
C ASP A 62 -51.95 -17.48 -26.38
N GLY A 63 -52.52 -16.35 -26.80
CA GLY A 63 -51.80 -15.12 -27.05
C GLY A 63 -51.20 -14.52 -25.78
N TYR A 64 -51.78 -14.74 -24.58
CA TYR A 64 -51.20 -14.22 -23.31
C TYR A 64 -49.89 -14.91 -22.95
N LEU A 65 -49.83 -16.23 -23.12
CA LEU A 65 -48.61 -16.99 -22.92
C LEU A 65 -47.48 -16.60 -23.92
N VAL A 66 -47.87 -16.25 -25.16
CA VAL A 66 -46.90 -15.70 -26.15
C VAL A 66 -46.35 -14.36 -25.67
N LEU A 67 -47.21 -13.43 -25.18
CA LEU A 67 -46.77 -12.15 -24.63
C LEU A 67 -45.81 -12.33 -23.48
N GLU A 68 -46.14 -13.19 -22.50
CA GLU A 68 -45.26 -13.48 -21.36
C GLU A 68 -43.89 -14.04 -21.80
N ARG A 69 -43.88 -14.98 -22.75
CA ARG A 69 -42.61 -15.56 -23.25
C ARG A 69 -41.76 -14.56 -24.06
N VAL A 70 -42.40 -13.68 -24.82
CA VAL A 70 -41.68 -12.63 -25.57
C VAL A 70 -41.14 -11.57 -24.60
N ALA A 71 -41.91 -11.16 -23.61
CA ALA A 71 -41.48 -10.21 -22.58
C ALA A 71 -40.30 -10.75 -21.72
N GLY A 72 -40.25 -12.06 -21.49
CA GLY A 72 -39.19 -12.73 -20.72
C GLY A 72 -37.92 -13.05 -21.50
N ASP A 73 -37.85 -12.82 -22.80
CA ASP A 73 -36.65 -13.06 -23.62
C ASP A 73 -36.11 -11.76 -24.20
N GLU A 74 -34.88 -11.37 -23.77
CA GLU A 74 -34.20 -10.17 -24.20
C GLU A 74 -34.10 -9.99 -25.71
N ARG A 75 -34.07 -11.10 -26.49
CA ARG A 75 -33.98 -11.07 -27.94
C ARG A 75 -35.28 -10.60 -28.61
N PHE A 76 -36.43 -10.80 -27.95
CA PHE A 76 -37.76 -10.58 -28.54
C PHE A 76 -38.46 -9.36 -27.96
N LYS A 77 -38.11 -8.90 -26.78
CA LYS A 77 -38.82 -7.87 -26.01
C LYS A 77 -39.08 -6.57 -26.78
N ASN A 78 -38.25 -6.24 -27.76
CA ASN A 78 -38.40 -5.03 -28.57
C ASN A 78 -39.22 -5.22 -29.84
N ILE A 79 -39.68 -6.44 -30.16
CA ILE A 79 -40.56 -6.69 -31.31
C ILE A 79 -41.97 -6.26 -30.93
N PRO A 80 -42.56 -5.25 -31.59
CA PRO A 80 -43.90 -4.78 -31.24
C PRO A 80 -44.95 -5.85 -31.54
N ILE A 81 -45.82 -6.11 -30.54
CA ILE A 81 -46.95 -7.05 -30.64
C ILE A 81 -48.22 -6.27 -30.68
N ILE A 82 -49.04 -6.50 -31.71
CA ILE A 82 -50.36 -5.94 -31.90
C ILE A 82 -51.37 -7.08 -31.72
N ILE A 83 -52.27 -6.93 -30.75
CA ILE A 83 -53.25 -7.97 -30.46
C ILE A 83 -54.46 -7.85 -31.38
N ALA A 84 -54.92 -8.99 -31.89
CA ALA A 84 -56.18 -9.08 -32.61
C ALA A 84 -57.28 -9.46 -31.65
N THR A 85 -58.37 -8.64 -31.52
CA THR A 85 -59.45 -8.86 -30.58
C THR A 85 -60.81 -8.87 -31.27
N GLU A 86 -61.81 -9.49 -30.66
CA GLU A 86 -63.22 -9.32 -31.04
C GLU A 86 -63.81 -8.02 -30.49
N LYS A 87 -64.80 -7.42 -31.20
CA LYS A 87 -65.31 -6.05 -31.00
C LYS A 87 -65.89 -5.67 -29.62
N SER A 88 -65.84 -6.53 -28.60
CA SER A 88 -66.58 -6.34 -27.34
C SER A 88 -65.82 -6.68 -26.06
N ASP A 89 -64.48 -6.85 -26.11
CA ASP A 89 -63.71 -7.35 -24.97
C ASP A 89 -62.63 -6.35 -24.46
N ASN A 90 -63.13 -5.30 -23.78
CA ASN A 90 -62.28 -4.29 -23.15
C ASN A 90 -61.37 -4.89 -22.03
N GLU A 91 -61.78 -5.96 -21.35
CA GLU A 91 -60.96 -6.59 -20.29
C GLU A 91 -59.77 -7.31 -20.87
N SER A 92 -59.92 -8.01 -21.96
CA SER A 92 -58.83 -8.68 -22.69
C SER A 92 -57.85 -7.70 -23.27
N GLU A 93 -58.26 -6.54 -23.78
CA GLU A 93 -57.38 -5.47 -24.27
C GLU A 93 -56.53 -4.90 -23.16
N ILE A 94 -57.13 -4.57 -22.01
CA ILE A 94 -56.43 -4.04 -20.84
C ILE A 94 -55.40 -5.06 -20.30
N LYS A 95 -55.77 -6.34 -20.24
CA LYS A 95 -54.90 -7.42 -19.82
C LYS A 95 -53.71 -7.58 -20.75
N ALA A 96 -53.93 -7.59 -22.06
CA ALA A 96 -52.87 -7.71 -23.05
C ALA A 96 -51.87 -6.53 -23.02
N LEU A 97 -52.36 -5.30 -22.87
CA LEU A 97 -51.54 -4.10 -22.73
C LEU A 97 -50.65 -4.16 -21.46
N ARG A 98 -51.21 -4.66 -20.32
CA ARG A 98 -50.43 -4.88 -19.11
C ARG A 98 -49.35 -5.94 -19.25
N LEU A 99 -49.55 -6.94 -20.13
CA LEU A 99 -48.56 -7.98 -20.44
C LEU A 99 -47.57 -7.57 -21.51
N GLY A 100 -47.62 -6.32 -21.99
CA GLY A 100 -46.60 -5.79 -22.90
C GLY A 100 -47.02 -5.71 -24.37
N ALA A 101 -48.29 -5.88 -24.70
CA ALA A 101 -48.77 -5.59 -26.05
C ALA A 101 -48.61 -4.08 -26.34
N TRP A 102 -48.25 -3.75 -27.57
CA TRP A 102 -47.99 -2.35 -27.99
C TRP A 102 -49.27 -1.67 -28.48
N ASP A 103 -50.18 -2.43 -29.07
CA ASP A 103 -51.43 -1.94 -29.61
C ASP A 103 -52.42 -3.11 -29.82
N PHE A 104 -53.63 -2.81 -30.28
CA PHE A 104 -54.63 -3.81 -30.64
C PHE A 104 -55.40 -3.47 -31.93
N VAL A 105 -55.96 -4.46 -32.57
CA VAL A 105 -56.79 -4.32 -33.73
C VAL A 105 -58.06 -5.18 -33.58
N SER A 106 -59.25 -4.62 -33.89
CA SER A 106 -60.50 -5.36 -33.79
C SER A 106 -60.79 -6.16 -35.04
N LYS A 107 -61.36 -7.34 -34.85
CA LYS A 107 -61.95 -8.17 -35.92
C LYS A 107 -63.42 -7.72 -36.15
N PRO A 108 -63.96 -7.67 -37.42
CA PRO A 108 -63.27 -7.95 -38.68
C PRO A 108 -62.27 -6.85 -39.04
N TYR A 109 -61.17 -7.23 -39.71
CA TYR A 109 -60.05 -6.40 -39.98
C TYR A 109 -60.34 -5.25 -40.96
N ASN A 110 -60.02 -4.01 -40.55
CA ASN A 110 -59.98 -2.86 -41.42
C ASN A 110 -58.56 -2.67 -41.96
N GLY A 111 -58.33 -2.78 -43.28
CA GLY A 111 -57.03 -2.76 -43.87
C GLY A 111 -56.22 -1.45 -43.61
N GLU A 112 -56.87 -0.29 -43.65
CA GLU A 112 -56.24 0.99 -43.39
C GLU A 112 -55.80 1.12 -41.93
N ILE A 113 -56.65 0.69 -41.01
CA ILE A 113 -56.34 0.75 -39.56
C ILE A 113 -55.20 -0.18 -39.20
N ILE A 114 -55.17 -1.42 -39.72
CA ILE A 114 -54.09 -2.38 -39.48
C ILE A 114 -52.78 -1.85 -39.96
N LYS A 115 -52.70 -1.39 -41.22
CA LYS A 115 -51.46 -0.82 -41.78
C LYS A 115 -50.95 0.36 -40.96
N PHE A 116 -51.86 1.26 -40.55
CA PHE A 116 -51.49 2.41 -39.75
C PHE A 116 -50.94 1.99 -38.36
N ARG A 117 -51.57 1.01 -37.71
CA ARG A 117 -51.12 0.52 -36.39
C ARG A 117 -49.77 -0.23 -36.48
N ILE A 118 -49.62 -1.09 -37.50
CA ILE A 118 -48.33 -1.76 -37.76
C ILE A 118 -47.21 -0.73 -37.95
N LYS A 119 -47.44 0.25 -38.79
CA LYS A 119 -46.45 1.30 -39.10
C LYS A 119 -46.06 2.06 -37.82
N ASN A 120 -47.03 2.52 -37.04
CA ASN A 120 -46.79 3.25 -35.80
C ASN A 120 -46.08 2.39 -34.75
N ALA A 121 -46.42 1.13 -34.63
CA ALA A 121 -45.77 0.22 -33.69
C ALA A 121 -44.30 -0.03 -34.07
N ILE A 122 -44.00 -0.22 -35.35
CA ILE A 122 -42.61 -0.36 -35.83
C ILE A 122 -41.83 0.94 -35.63
N GLU A 123 -42.37 2.09 -36.02
CA GLU A 123 -41.68 3.40 -35.83
C GLU A 123 -41.39 3.66 -34.35
N ARG A 124 -42.32 3.40 -33.45
CA ARG A 124 -42.10 3.53 -31.98
C ARG A 124 -41.04 2.57 -31.47
N SER A 125 -41.03 1.30 -31.92
CA SER A 125 -40.00 0.32 -31.57
C SER A 125 -38.61 0.78 -32.04
N GLN A 126 -38.51 1.30 -33.26
CA GLN A 126 -37.26 1.83 -33.78
C GLN A 126 -36.74 3.04 -33.02
N LEU A 127 -37.64 3.99 -32.67
CA LEU A 127 -37.30 5.15 -31.85
C LEU A 127 -36.82 4.72 -30.46
N TYR A 128 -37.52 3.77 -29.84
CA TYR A 128 -37.11 3.21 -28.53
C TYR A 128 -35.72 2.55 -28.61
N THR A 129 -35.48 1.73 -29.63
CA THR A 129 -34.19 1.06 -29.86
C THR A 129 -33.08 2.09 -30.10
N LEU A 130 -33.32 3.12 -30.90
CA LEU A 130 -32.38 4.21 -31.15
C LEU A 130 -32.06 4.99 -29.87
N GLN A 131 -33.04 5.26 -29.04
CA GLN A 131 -32.85 5.94 -27.73
C GLN A 131 -31.99 5.07 -26.79
N GLN A 132 -32.25 3.76 -26.74
CA GLN A 132 -31.45 2.81 -25.94
C GLN A 132 -30.01 2.75 -26.45
N LEU A 133 -29.81 2.59 -27.77
CA LEU A 133 -28.48 2.60 -28.37
C LEU A 133 -27.71 3.90 -28.10
N ARG A 134 -28.39 5.04 -28.18
CA ARG A 134 -27.82 6.34 -27.87
C ARG A 134 -27.44 6.44 -26.41
N TYR A 135 -28.30 5.94 -25.52
CA TYR A 135 -28.01 5.91 -24.08
C TYR A 135 -26.76 5.06 -23.79
N LEU A 136 -26.69 3.83 -24.31
CA LEU A 136 -25.53 2.95 -24.17
C LEU A 136 -24.24 3.53 -24.79
N ALA A 137 -24.39 4.28 -25.89
CA ALA A 137 -23.25 4.94 -26.52
C ALA A 137 -22.69 6.14 -25.70
N GLU A 138 -23.51 6.76 -24.84
CA GLU A 138 -23.14 7.97 -24.12
C GLU A 138 -23.00 7.80 -22.59
N PHE A 139 -23.67 6.82 -21.99
CA PHE A 139 -23.73 6.65 -20.55
C PHE A 139 -23.20 5.26 -20.11
N ASP A 140 -22.69 5.21 -18.89
CA ASP A 140 -22.31 3.96 -18.24
C ASP A 140 -23.54 3.24 -17.67
N GLU A 141 -23.73 1.98 -18.04
CA GLU A 141 -24.93 1.21 -17.66
C GLU A 141 -25.11 1.05 -16.15
N LEU A 142 -24.01 0.88 -15.43
CA LEU A 142 -24.06 0.64 -14.00
C LEU A 142 -24.39 1.92 -13.22
N THR A 143 -23.76 3.02 -13.58
CA THR A 143 -23.78 4.26 -12.78
C THR A 143 -24.66 5.37 -13.34
N GLY A 144 -25.03 5.30 -14.63
CA GLY A 144 -25.88 6.28 -15.29
C GLY A 144 -25.23 7.63 -15.58
N ILE A 145 -23.96 7.84 -15.25
CA ILE A 145 -23.17 9.01 -15.62
C ILE A 145 -22.50 8.84 -16.99
N TYR A 146 -21.82 9.83 -17.51
CA TYR A 146 -21.15 9.72 -18.80
C TYR A 146 -20.17 8.54 -18.83
N ASN A 147 -20.20 7.76 -19.93
CA ASN A 147 -19.13 6.83 -20.23
C ASN A 147 -17.91 7.56 -20.80
N LYS A 148 -16.81 6.83 -21.04
CA LYS A 148 -15.55 7.35 -21.58
C LYS A 148 -15.75 8.23 -22.83
N ASN A 149 -16.51 7.74 -23.80
CA ASN A 149 -16.71 8.40 -25.09
C ASN A 149 -17.43 9.74 -24.93
N LYS A 150 -18.50 9.75 -24.14
CA LYS A 150 -19.28 10.96 -23.90
C LYS A 150 -18.53 11.95 -23.03
N PHE A 151 -17.80 11.48 -22.01
CA PHE A 151 -16.96 12.34 -21.19
C PHE A 151 -15.91 13.09 -22.03
N TYR A 152 -15.18 12.38 -22.88
CA TYR A 152 -14.17 12.99 -23.74
C TYR A 152 -14.78 14.01 -24.72
N LYS A 153 -15.89 13.64 -25.37
CA LYS A 153 -16.61 14.52 -26.29
C LYS A 153 -17.13 15.78 -25.57
N SER A 154 -17.82 15.62 -24.44
CA SER A 154 -18.38 16.74 -23.68
C SER A 154 -17.29 17.65 -23.11
N THR A 155 -16.18 17.09 -22.62
CA THR A 155 -15.02 17.86 -22.17
C THR A 155 -14.44 18.70 -23.31
N ARG A 156 -14.24 18.12 -24.49
CA ARG A 156 -13.75 18.85 -25.65
C ARG A 156 -14.68 20.00 -26.06
N GLU A 157 -15.98 19.72 -26.16
CA GLU A 157 -16.99 20.73 -26.50
C GLU A 157 -17.01 21.86 -25.47
N MET A 158 -16.89 21.52 -24.18
CA MET A 158 -16.84 22.50 -23.08
C MET A 158 -15.60 23.40 -23.14
N LEU A 159 -14.42 22.83 -23.39
CA LEU A 159 -13.17 23.61 -23.53
C LEU A 159 -13.22 24.56 -24.71
N LEU A 160 -13.82 24.16 -25.84
CA LEU A 160 -14.00 25.02 -27.03
C LEU A 160 -15.01 26.11 -26.79
N ALA A 161 -16.10 25.82 -26.07
CA ALA A 161 -17.16 26.82 -25.81
C ALA A 161 -16.76 27.89 -24.79
N ASN A 162 -15.70 27.68 -24.00
CA ASN A 162 -15.28 28.58 -22.92
C ASN A 162 -13.80 28.98 -23.03
N PRO A 163 -13.40 29.73 -24.07
CA PRO A 163 -11.99 30.05 -24.34
C PRO A 163 -11.29 30.90 -23.27
N GLY A 164 -12.05 31.61 -22.43
CA GLY A 164 -11.52 32.50 -21.39
C GLY A 164 -11.36 31.87 -20.00
N ALA A 165 -11.79 30.60 -19.80
CA ALA A 165 -11.73 29.94 -18.49
C ALA A 165 -10.65 28.89 -18.45
N ASP A 166 -9.83 28.85 -17.43
CA ASP A 166 -8.89 27.75 -17.19
C ASP A 166 -9.60 26.53 -16.58
N PHE A 167 -9.21 25.33 -16.99
CA PHE A 167 -9.84 24.09 -16.58
C PHE A 167 -8.85 23.13 -15.91
N VAL A 168 -9.40 22.29 -15.05
CA VAL A 168 -8.69 21.18 -14.43
C VAL A 168 -9.39 19.87 -14.77
N LEU A 169 -8.61 18.85 -15.08
CA LEU A 169 -9.05 17.46 -15.22
C LEU A 169 -8.55 16.67 -14.02
N ILE A 170 -9.47 16.04 -13.32
CA ILE A 170 -9.18 15.15 -12.18
C ILE A 170 -9.58 13.74 -12.57
N ARG A 171 -8.65 12.83 -12.44
CA ARG A 171 -8.87 11.39 -12.57
C ARG A 171 -8.65 10.76 -11.21
N PHE A 172 -9.56 9.90 -10.74
CA PHE A 172 -9.34 9.11 -9.55
C PHE A 172 -9.86 7.70 -9.69
N ASP A 173 -9.27 6.78 -8.94
CA ASP A 173 -9.75 5.41 -8.72
C ASP A 173 -9.88 5.14 -7.21
N VAL A 174 -10.53 4.04 -6.88
CA VAL A 174 -10.60 3.53 -5.51
C VAL A 174 -9.41 2.61 -5.27
N ASP A 175 -8.55 2.97 -4.31
CA ASP A 175 -7.39 2.12 -4.04
C ASP A 175 -7.83 0.72 -3.58
N ARG A 176 -7.19 -0.30 -4.15
CA ARG A 176 -7.47 -1.72 -3.86
C ARG A 176 -8.94 -2.15 -4.06
N PHE A 177 -9.65 -1.56 -5.02
CA PHE A 177 -11.06 -1.90 -5.32
C PHE A 177 -11.29 -3.41 -5.52
N GLN A 178 -10.31 -4.12 -6.07
CA GLN A 178 -10.38 -5.59 -6.24
C GLN A 178 -10.54 -6.32 -4.89
N LEU A 179 -9.93 -5.83 -3.80
CA LEU A 179 -10.10 -6.40 -2.47
C LEU A 179 -11.54 -6.21 -1.96
N ILE A 180 -12.14 -5.05 -2.24
CA ILE A 180 -13.55 -4.80 -1.89
C ILE A 180 -14.44 -5.85 -2.56
N ASN A 181 -14.25 -6.10 -3.87
CA ASN A 181 -14.99 -7.14 -4.58
C ASN A 181 -14.73 -8.55 -4.01
N SER A 182 -13.50 -8.84 -3.60
CA SER A 182 -13.12 -10.16 -3.08
C SER A 182 -13.68 -10.42 -1.68
N PHE A 183 -13.69 -9.41 -0.79
CA PHE A 183 -14.14 -9.57 0.60
C PHE A 183 -15.64 -9.34 0.77
N PHE A 184 -16.23 -8.40 0.04
CA PHE A 184 -17.63 -7.99 0.22
C PHE A 184 -18.53 -8.40 -0.94
N GLY A 185 -17.97 -8.96 -2.01
CA GLY A 185 -18.69 -9.39 -3.20
C GLY A 185 -18.86 -8.28 -4.25
N THR A 186 -19.04 -8.69 -5.52
CA THR A 186 -19.17 -7.77 -6.67
C THR A 186 -20.39 -6.86 -6.58
N GLN A 187 -21.47 -7.33 -5.96
CA GLN A 187 -22.69 -6.51 -5.76
C GLN A 187 -22.42 -5.31 -4.84
N GLU A 188 -21.57 -5.47 -3.84
CA GLU A 188 -21.19 -4.37 -2.95
C GLU A 188 -20.27 -3.37 -3.64
N GLY A 189 -19.32 -3.86 -4.45
CA GLY A 189 -18.54 -3.02 -5.34
C GLY A 189 -19.39 -2.19 -6.29
N ASP A 190 -20.41 -2.80 -6.90
CA ASP A 190 -21.37 -2.10 -7.78
C ASP A 190 -22.17 -1.02 -7.04
N ARG A 191 -22.56 -1.28 -5.78
CA ARG A 191 -23.23 -0.28 -4.94
C ARG A 191 -22.32 0.89 -4.62
N LEU A 192 -21.06 0.62 -4.28
CA LEU A 192 -20.04 1.66 -4.06
C LEU A 192 -19.85 2.53 -5.30
N LEU A 193 -19.74 1.92 -6.50
CA LEU A 193 -19.58 2.67 -7.75
C LEU A 193 -20.80 3.56 -8.05
N LYS A 194 -22.02 3.07 -7.82
CA LYS A 194 -23.26 3.87 -7.94
C LYS A 194 -23.29 5.01 -6.93
N TYR A 195 -22.84 4.76 -5.71
CA TYR A 195 -22.75 5.77 -4.66
C TYR A 195 -21.79 6.87 -5.07
N ILE A 196 -20.56 6.52 -5.51
CA ILE A 196 -19.56 7.48 -6.00
C ILE A 196 -20.14 8.34 -7.14
N ALA A 197 -20.78 7.73 -8.13
CA ALA A 197 -21.38 8.46 -9.25
C ALA A 197 -22.41 9.50 -8.77
N LYS A 198 -23.29 9.13 -7.82
CA LYS A 198 -24.27 10.03 -7.22
C LYS A 198 -23.61 11.19 -6.47
N MET A 199 -22.55 10.91 -5.72
CA MET A 199 -21.80 11.91 -4.96
C MET A 199 -21.08 12.88 -5.89
N LEU A 200 -20.48 12.40 -6.98
CA LEU A 200 -19.83 13.24 -8.01
C LEU A 200 -20.84 14.17 -8.69
N SER A 201 -22.03 13.68 -9.00
CA SER A 201 -23.10 14.52 -9.55
C SER A 201 -23.41 15.72 -8.64
N GLY A 202 -23.52 15.47 -7.33
CA GLY A 202 -23.69 16.54 -6.34
C GLY A 202 -22.47 17.47 -6.23
N TYR A 203 -21.26 16.91 -6.24
CA TYR A 203 -20.02 17.68 -6.12
C TYR A 203 -19.77 18.66 -7.26
N VAL A 204 -20.18 18.31 -8.49
CA VAL A 204 -19.96 19.15 -9.68
C VAL A 204 -21.17 20.03 -10.04
N SER A 205 -22.30 19.91 -9.34
CA SER A 205 -23.55 20.59 -9.68
C SER A 205 -23.42 22.13 -9.70
N ASP A 206 -22.62 22.67 -8.80
CA ASP A 206 -22.32 24.11 -8.65
C ASP A 206 -21.07 24.56 -9.42
N LYS A 207 -20.30 23.63 -10.01
CA LYS A 207 -19.02 23.90 -10.72
C LYS A 207 -19.21 23.95 -12.24
N GLN A 208 -20.12 24.76 -12.70
CA GLN A 208 -20.44 24.85 -14.13
C GLN A 208 -19.50 25.84 -14.89
N PRO A 209 -19.14 25.57 -16.15
CA PRO A 209 -19.45 24.32 -16.88
C PRO A 209 -18.60 23.15 -16.44
N SER A 210 -19.19 21.94 -16.37
CA SER A 210 -18.49 20.74 -15.93
C SER A 210 -18.84 19.50 -16.74
N ALA A 211 -17.92 18.54 -16.81
CA ALA A 211 -18.15 17.20 -17.31
C ALA A 211 -17.62 16.18 -16.29
N TYR A 212 -18.34 15.08 -16.11
CA TYR A 212 -17.91 13.98 -15.24
C TYR A 212 -18.41 12.65 -15.78
N GLY A 213 -17.67 11.58 -15.52
CA GLY A 213 -17.98 10.27 -16.04
C GLY A 213 -17.17 9.17 -15.42
N ARG A 214 -17.61 7.92 -15.67
CA ARG A 214 -16.88 6.69 -15.37
C ARG A 214 -16.18 6.23 -16.63
N ILE A 215 -14.87 6.03 -16.54
CA ILE A 215 -14.06 5.74 -17.72
C ILE A 215 -13.93 4.23 -17.92
N GLU A 216 -13.63 3.51 -16.84
CA GLU A 216 -13.48 2.06 -16.80
C GLU A 216 -13.44 1.58 -15.35
N ALA A 217 -13.85 0.35 -15.09
CA ALA A 217 -13.77 -0.29 -13.78
C ALA A 217 -14.17 0.65 -12.61
N ASP A 218 -13.25 1.03 -11.75
CA ASP A 218 -13.41 1.96 -10.63
C ASP A 218 -12.86 3.37 -10.92
N VAL A 219 -12.54 3.66 -12.19
CA VAL A 219 -11.96 4.95 -12.61
C VAL A 219 -13.02 5.96 -12.98
N PHE A 220 -12.97 7.10 -12.30
CA PHE A 220 -13.83 8.26 -12.55
C PHE A 220 -13.02 9.47 -13.00
N CYS A 221 -13.62 10.33 -13.81
CA CYS A 221 -13.05 11.60 -14.23
C CYS A 221 -14.01 12.74 -14.04
N LEU A 222 -13.44 13.92 -13.73
CA LEU A 222 -14.13 15.20 -13.64
C LEU A 222 -13.34 16.26 -14.41
N CYS A 223 -14.03 17.17 -15.06
CA CYS A 223 -13.43 18.36 -15.65
C CYS A 223 -14.33 19.57 -15.35
N PHE A 224 -13.74 20.63 -14.79
CA PHE A 224 -14.44 21.86 -14.44
C PHE A 224 -13.45 23.04 -14.36
N PRO A 225 -13.92 24.30 -14.24
CA PRO A 225 -13.02 25.46 -14.16
C PRO A 225 -12.06 25.38 -12.96
N SER A 226 -10.77 25.66 -13.20
CA SER A 226 -9.72 25.56 -12.18
C SER A 226 -9.88 26.57 -11.03
N SER A 227 -10.69 27.61 -11.21
CA SER A 227 -11.03 28.56 -10.15
C SER A 227 -11.69 27.90 -8.92
N TYR A 228 -12.36 26.75 -9.09
CA TYR A 228 -12.90 25.96 -7.99
C TYR A 228 -11.85 25.13 -7.23
N MET A 229 -10.60 25.18 -7.69
CA MET A 229 -9.45 24.49 -7.08
C MET A 229 -8.46 25.49 -6.44
N ALA A 230 -8.88 26.71 -6.13
CA ALA A 230 -8.01 27.74 -5.54
C ALA A 230 -7.31 27.24 -4.25
N GLU A 231 -7.99 26.41 -3.46
CA GLU A 231 -7.44 25.67 -2.33
C GLU A 231 -7.48 24.17 -2.62
N ILE A 232 -6.41 23.66 -3.23
CA ILE A 232 -6.34 22.27 -3.70
C ILE A 232 -6.54 21.25 -2.57
N GLU A 233 -5.92 21.47 -1.41
CA GLU A 233 -6.02 20.59 -0.25
C GLU A 233 -7.46 20.44 0.25
N THR A 234 -8.16 21.58 0.38
CA THR A 234 -9.57 21.62 0.78
C THR A 234 -10.48 20.91 -0.22
N SER A 235 -10.21 21.11 -1.53
CA SER A 235 -11.00 20.51 -2.60
C SER A 235 -10.79 18.98 -2.67
N MET A 236 -9.56 18.53 -2.51
CA MET A 236 -9.22 17.10 -2.50
C MET A 236 -9.73 16.41 -1.24
N SER A 237 -9.60 17.04 -0.07
CA SER A 237 -10.17 16.50 1.17
C SER A 237 -11.68 16.27 1.06
N LYS A 238 -12.42 17.19 0.42
CA LYS A 238 -13.86 16.98 0.16
C LYS A 238 -14.13 15.75 -0.69
N ILE A 239 -13.36 15.49 -1.75
CA ILE A 239 -13.52 14.29 -2.57
C ILE A 239 -13.23 13.04 -1.77
N ARG A 240 -12.14 13.04 -0.98
CA ARG A 240 -11.81 11.91 -0.09
C ARG A 240 -12.92 11.64 0.91
N ASP A 241 -13.39 12.67 1.61
CA ASP A 241 -14.41 12.54 2.65
C ASP A 241 -15.76 12.08 2.07
N LEU A 242 -16.09 12.51 0.84
CA LEU A 242 -17.25 12.01 0.10
C LEU A 242 -17.13 10.52 -0.22
N VAL A 243 -15.98 10.05 -0.65
CA VAL A 243 -15.74 8.62 -0.94
C VAL A 243 -15.71 7.81 0.36
N ALA A 244 -15.03 8.30 1.39
CA ALA A 244 -14.91 7.65 2.69
C ALA A 244 -16.23 7.58 3.48
N SER A 245 -17.21 8.45 3.17
CA SER A 245 -18.51 8.44 3.83
C SER A 245 -19.44 7.27 3.40
N TYR A 246 -19.00 6.41 2.48
CA TYR A 246 -19.67 5.15 2.21
C TYR A 246 -19.47 4.19 3.39
N ASN A 247 -20.57 3.74 3.98
CA ASN A 247 -20.53 2.92 5.19
C ASN A 247 -20.16 1.46 4.89
N LEU A 248 -18.86 1.21 4.82
CA LEU A 248 -18.27 -0.12 4.72
C LEU A 248 -17.28 -0.30 5.88
N ASN A 249 -17.20 -1.48 6.49
CA ASN A 249 -16.18 -1.79 7.50
C ASN A 249 -14.78 -1.93 6.84
N TYR A 250 -14.42 -0.96 6.02
CA TYR A 250 -13.16 -0.87 5.29
C TYR A 250 -12.91 0.59 4.89
N ASP A 251 -11.68 1.07 5.12
CA ASP A 251 -11.32 2.44 4.76
C ASP A 251 -11.14 2.59 3.25
N ILE A 252 -12.07 3.33 2.63
CA ILE A 252 -12.05 3.58 1.20
C ILE A 252 -11.29 4.86 0.93
N VAL A 253 -10.16 4.76 0.25
CA VAL A 253 -9.31 5.90 -0.10
C VAL A 253 -9.23 6.03 -1.62
N PRO A 254 -9.52 7.23 -2.18
CA PRO A 254 -9.30 7.49 -3.59
C PRO A 254 -7.82 7.78 -3.87
N SER A 255 -7.32 7.37 -5.04
CA SER A 255 -6.04 7.83 -5.59
C SER A 255 -6.31 8.83 -6.71
N CYS A 256 -5.96 10.11 -6.50
CA CYS A 256 -6.34 11.21 -7.38
C CYS A 256 -5.15 11.76 -8.17
N GLY A 257 -5.30 11.87 -9.49
CA GLY A 257 -4.38 12.59 -10.37
C GLY A 257 -5.02 13.83 -10.95
N ILE A 258 -4.31 14.93 -10.89
CA ILE A 258 -4.79 16.26 -11.28
C ILE A 258 -3.95 16.79 -12.42
N TYR A 259 -4.61 17.20 -13.50
CA TYR A 259 -3.99 17.87 -14.62
C TYR A 259 -4.63 19.24 -14.87
N TYR A 260 -3.87 20.33 -14.70
CA TYR A 260 -4.29 21.65 -15.12
C TYR A 260 -4.12 21.78 -16.64
N ILE A 261 -5.21 22.09 -17.34
CA ILE A 261 -5.22 22.11 -18.80
C ILE A 261 -4.56 23.41 -19.29
N THR A 262 -3.32 23.28 -19.75
CA THR A 262 -2.52 24.41 -20.28
C THR A 262 -2.62 24.52 -21.79
N ASP A 263 -2.80 23.39 -22.50
CA ASP A 263 -2.96 23.32 -23.95
C ASP A 263 -4.31 22.70 -24.31
N ARG A 264 -5.23 23.52 -24.78
CA ARG A 264 -6.58 23.12 -25.18
C ARG A 264 -6.64 22.42 -26.52
N GLY A 265 -5.60 22.55 -27.35
CA GLY A 265 -5.46 21.84 -28.62
C GLY A 265 -5.10 20.36 -28.44
N MET A 266 -4.62 19.99 -27.26
CA MET A 266 -4.25 18.62 -26.92
C MET A 266 -5.47 17.70 -26.90
N PRO A 267 -5.37 16.45 -27.41
CA PRO A 267 -6.39 15.42 -27.25
C PRO A 267 -6.72 15.17 -25.78
N ILE A 268 -8.01 14.96 -25.46
CA ILE A 268 -8.45 14.70 -24.09
C ILE A 268 -7.84 13.39 -23.56
N GLU A 269 -7.59 12.43 -24.43
CA GLU A 269 -6.89 11.19 -24.12
C GLU A 269 -5.51 11.45 -23.50
N ILE A 270 -4.74 12.37 -24.07
CA ILE A 270 -3.42 12.74 -23.52
C ILE A 270 -3.56 13.48 -22.20
N MET A 271 -4.57 14.33 -22.04
CA MET A 271 -4.86 15.00 -20.76
C MET A 271 -5.21 13.96 -19.68
N TYR A 272 -6.02 12.97 -20.03
CA TYR A 272 -6.36 11.84 -19.16
C TYR A 272 -5.12 11.02 -18.79
N ASP A 273 -4.25 10.70 -19.75
CA ASP A 273 -3.00 9.98 -19.49
C ASP A 273 -2.10 10.74 -18.52
N ARG A 274 -1.99 12.08 -18.67
CA ARG A 274 -1.24 12.92 -17.72
C ARG A 274 -1.82 12.88 -16.32
N ALA A 275 -3.14 12.96 -16.17
CA ALA A 275 -3.79 12.79 -14.88
C ALA A 275 -3.59 11.38 -14.31
N THR A 276 -3.58 10.35 -15.17
CA THR A 276 -3.30 8.96 -14.78
C THR A 276 -1.88 8.80 -14.26
N LEU A 277 -0.89 9.45 -14.87
CA LEU A 277 0.49 9.47 -14.39
C LEU A 277 0.61 10.07 -13.01
N ALA A 278 -0.07 11.20 -12.77
CA ALA A 278 -0.11 11.82 -11.45
C ALA A 278 -0.77 10.90 -10.40
N ALA A 279 -1.90 10.25 -10.73
CA ALA A 279 -2.57 9.33 -9.83
C ALA A 279 -1.70 8.13 -9.41
N LYS A 280 -0.91 7.58 -10.35
CA LYS A 280 0.02 6.48 -10.04
C LYS A 280 1.05 6.83 -8.95
N ARG A 281 1.41 8.11 -8.82
CA ARG A 281 2.42 8.56 -7.85
C ARG A 281 1.92 8.57 -6.40
N CYS A 282 0.61 8.70 -6.21
CA CYS A 282 -0.01 8.68 -4.88
C CYS A 282 -0.70 7.36 -4.54
N LYS A 283 -0.71 6.38 -5.46
CA LYS A 283 -1.36 5.08 -5.24
C LYS A 283 -0.76 4.34 -4.05
N GLY A 284 -1.63 3.86 -3.14
CA GLY A 284 -1.22 3.19 -1.90
C GLY A 284 -0.78 4.14 -0.78
N ASN A 285 -0.82 5.45 -0.98
CA ASN A 285 -0.45 6.43 0.04
C ASN A 285 -1.69 7.07 0.67
N TYR A 286 -2.02 6.64 1.88
CA TYR A 286 -3.21 7.12 2.61
C TYR A 286 -3.13 8.59 3.05
N VAL A 287 -1.92 9.13 3.21
CA VAL A 287 -1.69 10.53 3.61
C VAL A 287 -1.70 11.44 2.39
N ASN A 288 -0.94 11.09 1.36
CA ASN A 288 -0.81 11.85 0.12
C ASN A 288 -1.59 11.15 -1.00
N PHE A 289 -2.92 11.18 -0.94
CA PHE A 289 -3.82 10.48 -1.85
C PHE A 289 -4.04 11.20 -3.19
N TYR A 290 -3.41 12.34 -3.43
CA TYR A 290 -3.47 13.06 -4.71
C TYR A 290 -2.10 13.57 -5.15
N ALA A 291 -1.92 13.73 -6.45
CA ALA A 291 -0.76 14.38 -7.05
C ALA A 291 -1.18 15.25 -8.24
N VAL A 292 -0.45 16.36 -8.44
CA VAL A 292 -0.61 17.21 -9.60
C VAL A 292 0.42 16.80 -10.66
N TYR A 293 -0.03 16.61 -11.88
CA TYR A 293 0.87 16.33 -13.00
C TYR A 293 1.83 17.48 -13.24
N ASP A 294 3.09 17.18 -13.36
CA ASP A 294 4.12 18.05 -13.92
C ASP A 294 4.85 17.35 -15.07
N GLY A 295 5.50 18.14 -15.95
CA GLY A 295 6.18 17.59 -17.13
C GLY A 295 7.33 16.62 -16.80
N SER A 296 7.89 16.67 -15.58
CA SER A 296 8.96 15.78 -15.11
C SER A 296 8.48 14.33 -14.98
N MET A 297 7.18 14.14 -14.71
CA MET A 297 6.58 12.79 -14.57
C MET A 297 6.63 12.00 -15.88
N SER A 298 6.35 12.63 -17.02
CA SER A 298 6.47 11.98 -18.33
C SER A 298 7.93 11.68 -18.68
N ALA A 299 8.83 12.64 -18.39
CA ALA A 299 10.26 12.44 -18.62
C ALA A 299 10.82 11.29 -17.78
N GLN A 300 10.33 11.16 -16.53
CA GLN A 300 10.71 10.04 -15.65
C GLN A 300 10.31 8.69 -16.24
N ILE A 301 9.10 8.53 -16.77
CA ILE A 301 8.65 7.28 -17.37
C ILE A 301 9.47 6.91 -18.60
N VAL A 302 9.76 7.89 -19.46
CA VAL A 302 10.62 7.66 -20.62
C VAL A 302 12.01 7.18 -20.14
N ARG A 303 12.58 7.85 -19.13
CA ARG A 303 13.85 7.45 -18.54
C ARG A 303 13.81 6.06 -17.93
N GLU A 304 12.76 5.71 -17.19
CA GLU A 304 12.59 4.36 -16.61
C GLU A 304 12.47 3.29 -17.69
N GLN A 305 11.80 3.59 -18.80
CA GLN A 305 11.70 2.67 -19.93
C GLN A 305 13.04 2.50 -20.67
N GLU A 306 13.80 3.57 -20.86
CA GLU A 306 15.14 3.52 -21.41
C GLU A 306 16.05 2.67 -20.54
N ILE A 307 16.05 2.91 -19.22
CA ILE A 307 16.80 2.13 -18.22
C ILE A 307 16.45 0.65 -18.33
N THR A 308 15.16 0.32 -18.42
CA THR A 308 14.68 -1.06 -18.53
C THR A 308 15.14 -1.74 -19.83
N ASN A 309 15.13 -1.01 -20.93
CA ASN A 309 15.55 -1.54 -22.24
C ASN A 309 17.06 -1.82 -22.30
N GLU A 310 17.85 -1.02 -21.58
CA GLU A 310 19.31 -1.04 -21.67
C GLU A 310 19.98 -1.89 -20.57
N MET A 311 19.29 -2.19 -19.44
CA MET A 311 19.86 -2.82 -18.25
C MET A 311 20.63 -4.11 -18.50
N SER A 312 20.09 -5.03 -19.32
CA SER A 312 20.74 -6.33 -19.61
C SER A 312 21.99 -6.19 -20.47
N SER A 313 21.95 -5.29 -21.44
CA SER A 313 23.10 -4.97 -22.29
C SER A 313 24.18 -4.25 -21.48
N ALA A 314 23.79 -3.32 -20.61
CA ALA A 314 24.71 -2.59 -19.75
C ALA A 314 25.48 -3.52 -18.81
N LEU A 315 24.79 -4.50 -18.21
CA LEU A 315 25.44 -5.51 -17.39
C LEU A 315 26.43 -6.37 -18.16
N ALA A 316 26.01 -6.86 -19.34
CA ALA A 316 26.85 -7.72 -20.19
C ALA A 316 28.08 -7.01 -20.77
N THR A 317 28.02 -5.68 -20.94
CA THR A 317 29.12 -4.88 -21.51
C THR A 317 29.97 -4.16 -20.47
N GLY A 318 29.78 -4.43 -19.17
CA GLY A 318 30.59 -3.89 -18.07
C GLY A 318 30.43 -2.39 -17.85
N GLN A 319 29.22 -1.84 -18.11
CA GLN A 319 28.94 -0.41 -17.87
C GLN A 319 28.74 -0.10 -16.40
N PHE A 320 28.47 -1.12 -15.56
CA PHE A 320 28.40 -0.97 -14.12
C PHE A 320 29.78 -1.09 -13.50
N GLN A 321 30.16 -0.11 -12.72
CA GLN A 321 31.43 -0.06 -12.01
C GLN A 321 31.20 0.11 -10.52
N ILE A 322 32.07 -0.46 -9.70
CA ILE A 322 32.06 -0.27 -8.24
C ILE A 322 32.86 0.95 -7.86
N TYR A 323 32.29 1.76 -6.99
CA TYR A 323 32.98 2.85 -6.28
C TYR A 323 33.03 2.46 -4.81
N LEU A 324 34.11 2.83 -4.13
CA LEU A 324 34.30 2.55 -2.72
C LEU A 324 34.12 3.83 -1.90
N GLN A 325 33.28 3.79 -0.88
CA GLN A 325 33.19 4.86 0.10
C GLN A 325 33.80 4.41 1.41
N PRO A 326 34.91 5.08 1.87
CA PRO A 326 35.58 4.69 3.08
C PRO A 326 34.74 4.89 4.33
N LYS A 327 34.80 3.92 5.25
CA LYS A 327 34.32 4.01 6.62
C LYS A 327 35.47 4.39 7.52
N TYR A 328 35.28 5.34 8.43
CA TYR A 328 36.37 5.88 9.26
C TYR A 328 36.12 5.61 10.75
N HIS A 329 37.20 5.39 11.49
CA HIS A 329 37.20 5.44 12.94
C HIS A 329 37.47 6.86 13.40
N ILE A 330 36.55 7.47 14.18
CA ILE A 330 36.57 8.90 14.54
C ILE A 330 37.87 9.27 15.32
N ALA A 331 38.27 8.43 16.28
CA ALA A 331 39.38 8.75 17.16
C ALA A 331 40.76 8.69 16.45
N SER A 332 40.99 7.68 15.61
CA SER A 332 42.25 7.53 14.86
C SER A 332 42.26 8.32 13.55
N ASN A 333 41.10 8.78 13.09
CA ASN A 333 40.91 9.40 11.77
C ASN A 333 41.50 8.54 10.61
N ARG A 334 41.36 7.21 10.72
CA ARG A 334 41.81 6.24 9.73
C ARG A 334 40.65 5.45 9.16
N PRO A 335 40.69 5.05 7.89
CA PRO A 335 39.70 4.15 7.32
C PRO A 335 39.73 2.80 8.04
N VAL A 336 38.62 2.10 8.11
CA VAL A 336 38.42 0.77 8.72
C VAL A 336 37.81 -0.25 7.77
N GLY A 337 37.45 0.18 6.58
CA GLY A 337 36.82 -0.59 5.54
C GLY A 337 36.16 0.33 4.52
N ALA A 338 35.34 -0.21 3.64
CA ALA A 338 34.57 0.58 2.67
C ALA A 338 33.19 -0.02 2.40
N GLU A 339 32.34 0.78 1.81
CA GLU A 339 31.09 0.34 1.18
C GLU A 339 31.22 0.37 -0.33
N ALA A 340 30.81 -0.73 -1.00
CA ALA A 340 30.79 -0.82 -2.44
C ALA A 340 29.48 -0.24 -2.98
N LEU A 341 29.60 0.81 -3.75
CA LEU A 341 28.48 1.56 -4.33
C LEU A 341 28.55 1.46 -5.86
N VAL A 342 27.54 0.87 -6.47
CA VAL A 342 27.47 0.74 -7.92
C VAL A 342 27.27 2.10 -8.61
N ARG A 343 27.91 2.27 -9.79
CA ARG A 343 27.76 3.43 -10.68
C ARG A 343 27.56 2.92 -12.10
N TRP A 344 26.59 3.47 -12.81
CA TRP A 344 26.34 3.12 -14.21
C TRP A 344 26.95 4.18 -15.14
N PHE A 345 27.99 3.79 -15.86
CA PHE A 345 28.63 4.63 -16.87
C PHE A 345 28.08 4.31 -18.26
N HIS A 346 27.03 5.03 -18.63
CA HIS A 346 26.40 4.84 -19.92
C HIS A 346 27.24 5.52 -21.05
N PRO A 347 27.51 4.85 -22.18
CA PRO A 347 28.39 5.38 -23.23
C PRO A 347 27.98 6.74 -23.81
N GLN A 348 26.68 7.02 -23.85
CA GLN A 348 26.13 8.26 -24.43
C GLN A 348 25.60 9.25 -23.38
N LYS A 349 25.07 8.76 -22.26
CA LYS A 349 24.41 9.58 -21.22
C LYS A 349 25.37 9.95 -20.08
N GLY A 350 26.57 9.39 -20.06
CA GLY A 350 27.52 9.57 -18.95
C GLY A 350 27.11 8.81 -17.70
N LEU A 351 27.36 9.37 -16.54
CA LEU A 351 27.04 8.76 -15.25
C LEU A 351 25.53 8.83 -14.97
N ILE A 352 24.90 7.66 -14.87
CA ILE A 352 23.50 7.52 -14.37
C ILE A 352 23.60 7.19 -12.87
N PRO A 353 22.98 8.02 -11.98
CA PRO A 353 23.07 7.81 -10.54
C PRO A 353 22.22 6.61 -10.09
N PRO A 354 22.59 5.91 -9.00
CA PRO A 354 21.84 4.77 -8.46
C PRO A 354 20.37 5.07 -8.18
N GLY A 355 20.03 6.27 -7.70
CA GLY A 355 18.67 6.70 -7.46
C GLY A 355 17.74 6.68 -8.68
N ASP A 356 18.30 6.70 -9.90
CA ASP A 356 17.53 6.62 -11.14
C ASP A 356 17.25 5.17 -11.58
N PHE A 357 18.19 4.23 -11.36
CA PHE A 357 18.07 2.87 -11.89
C PHE A 357 17.76 1.79 -10.84
N VAL A 358 18.24 1.92 -9.61
CA VAL A 358 18.01 0.90 -8.56
C VAL A 358 16.51 0.69 -8.30
N PRO A 359 15.68 1.75 -8.10
CA PRO A 359 14.25 1.55 -7.91
C PRO A 359 13.54 0.92 -9.13
N VAL A 360 14.07 1.13 -10.34
CA VAL A 360 13.54 0.49 -11.56
C VAL A 360 13.87 -1.00 -11.55
N PHE A 361 15.09 -1.36 -11.17
CA PHE A 361 15.57 -2.77 -11.14
C PHE A 361 14.89 -3.56 -10.03
N GLU A 362 14.58 -2.94 -8.90
CA GLU A 362 13.77 -3.56 -7.83
C GLU A 362 12.35 -3.87 -8.33
N ARG A 363 11.68 -2.89 -8.96
CA ARG A 363 10.30 -3.07 -9.47
C ARG A 363 10.18 -4.11 -10.58
N ASN A 364 11.19 -4.25 -11.44
CA ASN A 364 11.17 -5.19 -12.55
C ASN A 364 11.87 -6.53 -12.26
N GLY A 365 12.42 -6.71 -11.04
CA GLY A 365 13.09 -7.94 -10.62
C GLY A 365 14.49 -8.16 -11.22
N PHE A 366 15.12 -7.13 -11.75
CA PHE A 366 16.49 -7.22 -12.29
C PHE A 366 17.57 -7.03 -11.22
N ILE A 367 17.22 -6.42 -10.07
CA ILE A 367 18.17 -6.07 -9.01
C ILE A 367 19.03 -7.25 -8.52
N PRO A 368 18.53 -8.51 -8.35
CA PRO A 368 19.38 -9.62 -7.93
C PRO A 368 20.55 -9.93 -8.88
N LYS A 369 20.38 -9.64 -10.17
CA LYS A 369 21.46 -9.84 -11.13
C LYS A 369 22.55 -8.78 -10.98
N LEU A 370 22.14 -7.55 -10.68
CA LEU A 370 23.08 -6.47 -10.42
C LEU A 370 23.81 -6.70 -9.10
N ASP A 371 23.07 -7.09 -8.04
CA ASP A 371 23.66 -7.33 -6.72
C ASP A 371 24.68 -8.46 -6.77
N TYR A 372 24.35 -9.58 -7.40
CA TYR A 372 25.31 -10.67 -7.61
C TYR A 372 26.57 -10.21 -8.40
N TYR A 373 26.37 -9.39 -9.44
CA TYR A 373 27.49 -8.83 -10.19
C TYR A 373 28.38 -7.96 -9.30
N VAL A 374 27.81 -7.10 -8.45
CA VAL A 374 28.55 -6.24 -7.52
C VAL A 374 29.32 -7.09 -6.50
N TRP A 375 28.69 -8.12 -5.92
CA TRP A 375 29.33 -9.05 -4.99
C TRP A 375 30.53 -9.75 -5.64
N GLU A 376 30.36 -10.22 -6.87
CA GLU A 376 31.43 -10.89 -7.61
C GLU A 376 32.58 -9.92 -7.95
N GLU A 377 32.28 -8.67 -8.35
CA GLU A 377 33.32 -7.66 -8.61
C GLU A 377 34.10 -7.30 -7.34
N VAL A 378 33.42 -7.20 -6.18
CA VAL A 378 34.10 -6.99 -4.89
C VAL A 378 35.01 -8.17 -4.53
N CYS A 379 34.51 -9.40 -4.67
CA CYS A 379 35.36 -10.58 -4.43
C CYS A 379 36.57 -10.66 -5.39
N ARG A 380 36.38 -10.33 -6.66
CA ARG A 380 37.48 -10.27 -7.65
C ARG A 380 38.51 -9.20 -7.28
N LEU A 381 38.02 -8.05 -6.81
CA LEU A 381 38.89 -6.97 -6.35
C LEU A 381 39.72 -7.38 -5.13
N LEU A 382 39.08 -7.95 -4.12
CA LEU A 382 39.77 -8.44 -2.92
C LEU A 382 40.82 -9.52 -3.26
N ARG A 383 40.48 -10.46 -4.14
CA ARG A 383 41.42 -11.50 -4.61
C ARG A 383 42.63 -10.86 -5.33
N LYS A 384 42.38 -9.90 -6.23
CA LYS A 384 43.45 -9.16 -6.91
C LYS A 384 44.38 -8.48 -5.91
N TRP A 385 43.87 -7.81 -4.88
CA TRP A 385 44.67 -7.17 -3.84
C TRP A 385 45.46 -8.17 -3.01
N ALA A 386 44.86 -9.34 -2.71
CA ALA A 386 45.56 -10.43 -2.04
C ALA A 386 46.76 -10.94 -2.87
N ASP A 387 46.55 -11.14 -4.17
CA ASP A 387 47.61 -11.59 -5.11
C ASP A 387 48.72 -10.53 -5.30
N GLU A 388 48.37 -9.25 -5.17
CA GLU A 388 49.32 -8.13 -5.16
C GLU A 388 50.07 -7.99 -3.82
N GLY A 389 49.70 -8.80 -2.79
CA GLY A 389 50.29 -8.73 -1.46
C GLY A 389 49.91 -7.50 -0.66
N ARG A 390 48.77 -6.86 -1.01
CA ARG A 390 48.20 -5.74 -0.26
C ARG A 390 47.49 -6.23 0.98
N GLU A 391 47.46 -5.39 2.00
CA GLU A 391 46.64 -5.62 3.18
C GLU A 391 45.15 -5.56 2.81
N LEU A 392 44.38 -6.59 3.20
CA LEU A 392 42.97 -6.70 2.86
C LEU A 392 42.09 -6.11 3.95
N TYR A 393 41.00 -5.47 3.55
CA TYR A 393 40.05 -4.81 4.43
C TYR A 393 38.63 -5.17 4.05
N PRO A 394 37.72 -5.22 5.04
CA PRO A 394 36.34 -5.56 4.75
C PRO A 394 35.68 -4.54 3.83
N ILE A 395 35.01 -5.04 2.82
CA ILE A 395 34.15 -4.25 1.94
C ILE A 395 32.71 -4.73 2.12
N SER A 396 31.80 -3.81 2.42
CA SER A 396 30.39 -4.12 2.52
C SER A 396 29.69 -3.97 1.17
N VAL A 397 28.72 -4.85 0.96
CA VAL A 397 27.85 -4.87 -0.22
C VAL A 397 26.39 -4.87 0.20
N ASN A 398 25.56 -4.18 -0.56
CA ASN A 398 24.13 -4.15 -0.33
C ASN A 398 23.47 -5.46 -0.77
N ILE A 399 22.49 -5.92 0.00
CA ILE A 399 21.56 -7.00 -0.35
C ILE A 399 20.18 -6.39 -0.49
N SER A 400 19.57 -6.53 -1.65
CA SER A 400 18.25 -6.01 -1.91
C SER A 400 17.18 -6.83 -1.19
N ARG A 401 16.01 -6.19 -0.93
CA ARG A 401 14.85 -6.89 -0.40
C ARG A 401 14.42 -8.07 -1.26
N VAL A 402 14.62 -7.99 -2.57
CA VAL A 402 14.25 -9.05 -3.52
C VAL A 402 15.16 -10.27 -3.35
N ASP A 403 16.44 -10.08 -3.02
CA ASP A 403 17.38 -11.19 -2.78
C ASP A 403 16.98 -12.05 -1.58
N LEU A 404 16.40 -11.44 -0.54
CA LEU A 404 15.97 -12.13 0.67
C LEU A 404 14.86 -13.15 0.44
N TYR A 405 14.10 -13.04 -0.66
CA TYR A 405 13.14 -14.07 -1.07
C TYR A 405 13.79 -15.26 -1.78
N ASN A 406 15.09 -15.18 -2.07
CA ASN A 406 15.82 -16.29 -2.70
C ASN A 406 16.31 -17.27 -1.62
N PRO A 407 15.75 -18.50 -1.54
CA PRO A 407 16.16 -19.47 -0.52
C PRO A 407 17.62 -19.94 -0.65
N ARG A 408 18.28 -19.65 -1.79
CA ARG A 408 19.69 -19.96 -2.03
C ARG A 408 20.62 -18.77 -1.81
N LEU A 409 20.13 -17.67 -1.23
CA LEU A 409 20.98 -16.47 -1.04
C LEU A 409 22.24 -16.79 -0.24
N ALA A 410 22.09 -17.48 0.90
CA ALA A 410 23.26 -17.82 1.74
C ALA A 410 24.28 -18.68 0.99
N GLU A 411 23.81 -19.72 0.26
CA GLU A 411 24.68 -20.56 -0.56
C GLU A 411 25.43 -19.75 -1.62
N MET A 412 24.72 -18.87 -2.34
CA MET A 412 25.32 -18.05 -3.41
C MET A 412 26.45 -17.15 -2.88
N VAL A 413 26.25 -16.53 -1.72
CA VAL A 413 27.27 -15.66 -1.11
C VAL A 413 28.46 -16.49 -0.61
N ILE A 414 28.22 -17.65 0.01
CA ILE A 414 29.28 -18.56 0.48
C ILE A 414 30.07 -19.10 -0.72
N GLU A 415 29.39 -19.65 -1.74
CA GLU A 415 30.03 -20.16 -2.96
C GLU A 415 30.90 -19.09 -3.63
N LEU A 416 30.52 -17.81 -3.52
CA LEU A 416 31.27 -16.72 -4.12
C LEU A 416 32.60 -16.45 -3.39
N THR A 417 32.60 -16.40 -2.05
CA THR A 417 33.84 -16.22 -1.27
C THR A 417 34.76 -17.45 -1.39
N GLU A 418 34.19 -18.65 -1.42
CA GLU A 418 34.95 -19.88 -1.67
C GLU A 418 35.58 -19.88 -3.08
N LYS A 419 34.84 -19.46 -4.13
CA LYS A 419 35.33 -19.34 -5.52
C LYS A 419 36.55 -18.47 -5.63
N TYR A 420 36.65 -17.39 -4.85
CA TYR A 420 37.75 -16.44 -4.90
C TYR A 420 38.78 -16.67 -3.77
N ASP A 421 38.66 -17.75 -2.99
CA ASP A 421 39.53 -18.09 -1.88
C ASP A 421 39.75 -16.89 -0.92
N LEU A 422 38.64 -16.35 -0.40
CA LEU A 422 38.60 -15.19 0.48
C LEU A 422 38.01 -15.56 1.84
N PRO A 423 38.56 -15.03 2.96
CA PRO A 423 37.90 -15.06 4.26
C PRO A 423 36.54 -14.36 4.22
N SER A 424 35.51 -14.98 4.83
CA SER A 424 34.14 -14.45 4.83
C SER A 424 34.05 -13.07 5.49
N GLU A 425 34.90 -12.80 6.48
CA GLU A 425 34.98 -11.52 7.22
C GLU A 425 35.33 -10.32 6.32
N LEU A 426 35.86 -10.57 5.12
CA LEU A 426 36.20 -9.52 4.17
C LEU A 426 35.02 -9.03 3.33
N LEU A 427 33.90 -9.79 3.30
CA LEU A 427 32.67 -9.42 2.59
C LEU A 427 31.58 -9.19 3.62
N ASN A 428 31.29 -7.93 3.95
CA ASN A 428 30.21 -7.57 4.85
C ASN A 428 28.92 -7.38 4.06
N LEU A 429 27.77 -7.72 4.66
CA LEU A 429 26.47 -7.72 4.01
C LEU A 429 25.57 -6.65 4.64
N GLU A 430 25.08 -5.69 3.85
CA GLU A 430 24.22 -4.61 4.31
C GLU A 430 22.76 -4.87 3.93
N LEU A 431 21.86 -4.78 4.91
CA LEU A 431 20.43 -5.05 4.78
C LEU A 431 19.63 -3.87 5.33
N THR A 432 18.66 -3.36 4.58
CA THR A 432 17.80 -2.27 5.07
C THR A 432 16.78 -2.75 6.09
N GLU A 433 16.40 -1.88 7.05
CA GLU A 433 15.35 -2.15 8.05
C GLU A 433 14.04 -2.64 7.42
N SER A 434 13.63 -2.03 6.32
CA SER A 434 12.37 -2.38 5.63
C SER A 434 12.35 -3.80 5.04
N ALA A 435 13.51 -4.34 4.73
CA ALA A 435 13.64 -5.68 4.16
C ALA A 435 13.24 -6.79 5.15
N TYR A 436 13.39 -6.53 6.46
CA TYR A 436 13.06 -7.47 7.52
C TYR A 436 11.56 -7.64 7.78
N THR A 437 10.78 -6.56 7.69
CA THR A 437 9.37 -6.56 8.09
C THR A 437 8.49 -7.53 7.30
N ASP A 438 8.89 -7.92 6.11
CA ASP A 438 8.07 -8.74 5.21
C ASP A 438 8.12 -10.25 5.52
N ASN A 439 9.26 -10.79 5.97
CA ASN A 439 9.40 -12.23 6.33
C ASN A 439 10.48 -12.47 7.39
N PRO A 440 10.20 -12.20 8.68
CA PRO A 440 11.19 -12.24 9.75
C PRO A 440 11.84 -13.61 9.95
N VAL A 441 11.08 -14.69 9.85
CA VAL A 441 11.56 -16.06 10.16
C VAL A 441 12.59 -16.55 9.14
N ALA A 442 12.24 -16.53 7.86
CA ALA A 442 13.14 -16.97 6.79
C ALA A 442 14.42 -16.11 6.73
N MET A 443 14.28 -14.83 7.04
CA MET A 443 15.41 -13.91 7.09
C MET A 443 16.36 -14.24 8.24
N SER A 444 15.84 -14.44 9.46
CA SER A 444 16.65 -14.81 10.62
C SER A 444 17.44 -16.11 10.39
N GLU A 445 16.83 -17.10 9.74
CA GLU A 445 17.52 -18.35 9.38
C GLU A 445 18.66 -18.13 8.38
N THR A 446 18.43 -17.32 7.36
CA THR A 446 19.44 -16.99 6.34
C THR A 446 20.61 -16.20 6.95
N MET A 447 20.32 -15.23 7.81
CA MET A 447 21.33 -14.42 8.51
C MET A 447 22.16 -15.29 9.47
N ALA A 448 21.51 -16.11 10.29
CA ALA A 448 22.21 -17.03 11.21
C ALA A 448 23.16 -17.98 10.46
N LYS A 449 22.73 -18.46 9.28
CA LYS A 449 23.56 -19.32 8.43
C LYS A 449 24.80 -18.57 7.92
N LEU A 450 24.66 -17.32 7.47
CA LEU A 450 25.77 -16.49 6.99
C LEU A 450 26.72 -16.14 8.15
N GLN A 451 26.19 -15.73 9.30
CA GLN A 451 26.99 -15.43 10.49
C GLN A 451 27.77 -16.66 10.99
N SER A 452 27.16 -17.86 10.94
CA SER A 452 27.86 -19.13 11.28
C SER A 452 29.05 -19.44 10.38
N LYS A 453 29.13 -18.80 9.21
CA LYS A 453 30.21 -18.89 8.24
C LYS A 453 31.22 -17.72 8.34
N GLY A 454 31.03 -16.81 9.29
CA GLY A 454 31.93 -15.68 9.54
C GLY A 454 31.60 -14.40 8.78
N PHE A 455 30.46 -14.32 8.08
CA PHE A 455 30.03 -13.06 7.45
C PHE A 455 29.51 -12.08 8.49
N THR A 456 29.88 -10.81 8.35
CA THR A 456 29.35 -9.71 9.15
C THR A 456 28.08 -9.16 8.53
N ILE A 457 27.00 -9.13 9.29
CA ILE A 457 25.71 -8.60 8.87
C ILE A 457 25.51 -7.20 9.44
N MET A 458 25.26 -6.22 8.57
CA MET A 458 25.01 -4.82 8.92
C MET A 458 23.59 -4.44 8.65
N MET A 459 22.92 -3.81 9.62
CA MET A 459 21.59 -3.25 9.42
C MET A 459 21.71 -1.79 8.99
N ASP A 460 21.20 -1.51 7.79
CA ASP A 460 21.26 -0.18 7.16
C ASP A 460 19.96 0.62 7.34
N ASP A 461 20.07 1.96 7.21
CA ASP A 461 18.94 2.92 7.33
C ASP A 461 18.16 2.81 8.65
N PHE A 462 18.78 2.40 9.76
CA PHE A 462 18.10 2.22 11.03
C PHE A 462 17.45 3.51 11.55
N GLY A 463 16.16 3.44 11.89
CA GLY A 463 15.35 4.56 12.37
C GLY A 463 14.50 5.22 11.30
N SER A 464 14.60 4.79 10.03
CA SER A 464 13.76 5.32 8.96
C SER A 464 12.32 4.75 8.95
N GLY A 465 12.08 3.62 9.64
CA GLY A 465 10.83 2.86 9.70
C GLY A 465 10.09 2.95 11.04
N TYR A 466 8.84 2.46 11.05
CA TYR A 466 7.94 2.51 12.23
C TYR A 466 8.22 1.44 13.31
N SER A 467 9.16 0.50 13.09
CA SER A 467 9.29 -0.71 13.92
C SER A 467 10.70 -1.00 14.42
N SER A 468 11.63 -0.06 14.31
CA SER A 468 13.08 -0.24 14.52
C SER A 468 13.49 -0.95 15.81
N LEU A 469 12.83 -0.67 16.94
CA LEU A 469 13.16 -1.28 18.23
C LEU A 469 12.70 -2.74 18.36
N ASN A 470 11.59 -3.10 17.73
CA ASN A 470 11.11 -4.49 17.75
C ASN A 470 12.02 -5.42 16.95
N ILE A 471 12.63 -4.88 15.90
CA ILE A 471 13.54 -5.62 15.03
C ILE A 471 14.80 -6.03 15.79
N LEU A 472 15.41 -5.12 16.53
CA LEU A 472 16.62 -5.40 17.33
C LEU A 472 16.41 -6.43 18.46
N LYS A 473 15.16 -6.68 18.86
CA LYS A 473 14.82 -7.73 19.82
C LYS A 473 14.96 -9.12 19.21
N ASP A 474 14.59 -9.24 17.93
CA ASP A 474 14.39 -10.53 17.26
C ASP A 474 15.56 -10.91 16.33
N ILE A 475 16.48 -9.96 16.03
CA ILE A 475 17.61 -10.17 15.12
C ILE A 475 18.95 -9.98 15.81
N SER A 476 19.85 -10.90 15.55
CA SER A 476 21.27 -10.74 15.81
C SER A 476 21.92 -10.06 14.59
N VAL A 477 22.18 -8.75 14.68
CA VAL A 477 23.00 -8.03 13.71
C VAL A 477 24.36 -7.71 14.33
N ASP A 478 25.40 -7.70 13.49
CA ASP A 478 26.78 -7.48 13.97
C ASP A 478 27.13 -5.98 14.01
N VAL A 479 26.52 -5.17 13.16
CA VAL A 479 26.76 -3.71 13.07
C VAL A 479 25.45 -2.98 12.75
N LEU A 480 25.26 -1.81 13.35
CA LEU A 480 24.12 -0.92 13.09
C LEU A 480 24.57 0.33 12.35
N LYS A 481 23.94 0.69 11.22
CA LYS A 481 24.18 1.92 10.46
C LYS A 481 23.03 2.90 10.70
N ILE A 482 23.35 4.16 11.03
CA ILE A 482 22.36 5.20 11.36
C ILE A 482 22.52 6.36 10.39
N ASP A 483 21.44 6.72 9.65
CA ASP A 483 21.46 7.84 8.71
C ASP A 483 21.31 9.19 9.44
N MET A 484 22.30 10.06 9.31
CA MET A 484 22.29 11.42 9.88
C MET A 484 21.24 12.35 9.26
N ARG A 485 20.65 12.02 8.11
CA ARG A 485 19.52 12.77 7.53
C ARG A 485 18.27 12.75 8.43
N PHE A 486 18.24 11.85 9.40
CA PHE A 486 17.23 11.83 10.45
C PHE A 486 17.21 13.13 11.28
N LEU A 487 18.35 13.80 11.44
CA LEU A 487 18.45 15.10 12.13
C LEU A 487 17.71 16.21 11.42
N SER A 488 17.70 16.22 10.09
CA SER A 488 17.18 17.32 9.27
C SER A 488 15.65 17.33 9.16
N LYS A 489 14.96 16.25 9.49
CA LYS A 489 13.49 16.10 9.33
C LYS A 489 12.69 16.56 10.56
N THR A 490 13.32 16.89 11.68
CA THR A 490 12.61 17.29 12.91
C THR A 490 12.38 18.79 12.96
N LYS A 491 11.11 19.19 13.11
CA LYS A 491 10.70 20.61 13.27
C LYS A 491 11.10 21.21 14.64
N ILE A 492 11.56 20.39 15.59
CA ILE A 492 11.91 20.78 16.95
C ILE A 492 13.44 20.70 17.07
N PRO A 493 14.14 21.81 17.36
CA PRO A 493 15.59 21.82 17.57
C PRO A 493 16.01 20.86 18.70
N GLY A 494 17.12 20.11 18.48
CA GLY A 494 17.69 19.17 19.47
C GLY A 494 17.03 17.81 19.56
N ARG A 495 15.81 17.62 19.04
CA ARG A 495 15.10 16.32 19.15
C ARG A 495 15.75 15.21 18.34
N GLY A 496 16.27 15.53 17.15
CA GLY A 496 16.97 14.56 16.31
C GLY A 496 18.28 14.07 16.95
N GLU A 497 19.04 14.99 17.51
CA GLU A 497 20.29 14.70 18.24
C GLU A 497 20.05 13.77 19.43
N ASN A 498 19.01 14.02 20.21
CA ASN A 498 18.64 13.18 21.35
C ASN A 498 18.23 11.76 20.91
N ILE A 499 17.53 11.62 19.78
CA ILE A 499 17.17 10.30 19.25
C ILE A 499 18.44 9.52 18.84
N ILE A 500 19.34 10.13 18.10
CA ILE A 500 20.59 9.47 17.69
C ILE A 500 21.42 9.08 18.90
N ALA A 501 21.55 9.97 19.88
CA ALA A 501 22.26 9.66 21.12
C ALA A 501 21.64 8.47 21.87
N SER A 502 20.31 8.37 21.89
CA SER A 502 19.58 7.25 22.50
C SER A 502 19.84 5.94 21.76
N VAL A 503 19.83 5.97 20.41
CA VAL A 503 20.10 4.79 19.57
C VAL A 503 21.54 4.31 19.73
N VAL A 504 22.51 5.22 19.72
CA VAL A 504 23.94 4.86 19.92
C VAL A 504 24.16 4.21 21.30
N ARG A 505 23.52 4.72 22.34
CA ARG A 505 23.61 4.12 23.70
C ARG A 505 22.95 2.76 23.77
N MET A 506 21.78 2.62 23.20
CA MET A 506 21.07 1.33 23.14
C MET A 506 21.93 0.28 22.41
N ALA A 507 22.49 0.63 21.27
CA ALA A 507 23.40 -0.25 20.52
C ALA A 507 24.62 -0.65 21.35
N LYS A 508 25.21 0.28 22.11
CA LYS A 508 26.30 -0.01 23.05
C LYS A 508 25.89 -1.00 24.12
N TRP A 509 24.70 -0.87 24.70
CA TRP A 509 24.20 -1.83 25.69
C TRP A 509 23.97 -3.23 25.12
N LEU A 510 23.63 -3.30 23.81
CA LEU A 510 23.49 -4.55 23.08
C LEU A 510 24.82 -5.09 22.56
N HIS A 511 25.94 -4.39 22.82
CA HIS A 511 27.26 -4.68 22.28
C HIS A 511 27.31 -4.67 20.74
N ILE A 512 26.51 -3.84 20.10
CA ILE A 512 26.45 -3.68 18.65
C ILE A 512 27.21 -2.40 18.27
N PRO A 513 28.31 -2.46 17.50
CA PRO A 513 28.98 -1.29 16.97
C PRO A 513 28.07 -0.47 16.06
N VAL A 514 28.24 0.86 16.10
CA VAL A 514 27.42 1.79 15.32
C VAL A 514 28.30 2.52 14.30
N ILE A 515 27.81 2.60 13.07
CA ILE A 515 28.36 3.46 12.00
C ILE A 515 27.34 4.58 11.73
N ALA A 516 27.73 5.85 11.93
CA ALA A 516 26.90 6.98 11.54
C ALA A 516 27.17 7.35 10.08
N GLU A 517 26.11 7.38 9.27
CA GLU A 517 26.17 7.68 7.85
C GLU A 517 25.74 9.12 7.52
N GLY A 518 26.15 9.60 6.33
CA GLY A 518 25.75 10.94 5.86
C GLY A 518 26.38 12.07 6.67
N VAL A 519 27.56 11.84 7.26
CA VAL A 519 28.29 12.86 8.02
C VAL A 519 28.95 13.85 7.06
N GLU A 520 28.51 15.11 7.09
CA GLU A 520 28.92 16.15 6.15
C GLU A 520 29.67 17.32 6.81
N THR A 521 29.55 17.51 8.13
CA THR A 521 30.10 18.65 8.84
C THR A 521 30.93 18.25 10.04
N LYS A 522 31.85 19.15 10.44
CA LYS A 522 32.68 18.98 11.62
C LYS A 522 31.85 18.91 12.91
N ASP A 523 30.82 19.71 12.99
CA ASP A 523 29.94 19.74 14.17
C ASP A 523 29.23 18.40 14.39
N GLN A 524 28.82 17.73 13.29
CA GLN A 524 28.29 16.37 13.35
C GLN A 524 29.31 15.36 13.88
N VAL A 525 30.58 15.47 13.45
CA VAL A 525 31.65 14.60 13.95
C VAL A 525 31.89 14.82 15.44
N GLU A 526 31.93 16.08 15.91
CA GLU A 526 32.13 16.42 17.31
C GLU A 526 30.94 15.93 18.17
N PHE A 527 29.72 16.08 17.67
CA PHE A 527 28.51 15.52 18.30
C PHE A 527 28.60 14.00 18.41
N LEU A 528 28.86 13.28 17.31
CA LEU A 528 29.00 11.82 17.31
C LEU A 528 30.09 11.32 18.27
N ARG A 529 31.22 12.02 18.30
CA ARG A 529 32.31 11.75 19.28
C ARG A 529 31.82 11.92 20.71
N SER A 530 31.03 12.99 20.99
CA SER A 530 30.53 13.28 22.34
C SER A 530 29.55 12.24 22.89
N ILE A 531 28.76 11.60 22.01
CA ILE A 531 27.84 10.51 22.36
C ILE A 531 28.49 9.13 22.28
N GLY A 532 29.82 9.09 21.95
CA GLY A 532 30.64 7.90 21.89
C GLY A 532 30.37 7.00 20.67
N CYS A 533 29.89 7.53 19.56
CA CYS A 533 29.93 6.84 18.29
C CYS A 533 31.38 6.74 17.79
N GLU A 534 31.80 5.56 17.38
CA GLU A 534 33.23 5.31 17.03
C GLU A 534 33.48 5.32 15.53
N TYR A 535 32.49 4.93 14.74
CA TYR A 535 32.62 4.78 13.30
C TYR A 535 31.67 5.69 12.53
N VAL A 536 32.17 6.22 11.41
CA VAL A 536 31.44 7.18 10.59
C VAL A 536 31.68 6.93 9.11
N GLN A 537 30.71 7.31 8.30
CA GLN A 537 30.78 7.35 6.85
C GLN A 537 30.10 8.62 6.34
N GLY A 538 30.77 9.39 5.45
CA GLY A 538 30.16 10.59 4.92
C GLY A 538 31.11 11.49 4.16
N PHE A 539 30.56 12.51 3.51
CA PHE A 539 31.31 13.41 2.63
C PHE A 539 32.30 14.30 3.36
N TYR A 540 32.16 14.45 4.67
CA TYR A 540 33.18 15.14 5.48
C TYR A 540 34.54 14.43 5.43
N PHE A 541 34.55 13.10 5.45
CA PHE A 541 35.77 12.29 5.39
C PHE A 541 36.17 11.96 3.95
N ALA A 542 35.24 11.33 3.21
CA ALA A 542 35.46 10.96 1.82
C ALA A 542 34.15 10.74 1.06
N LYS A 543 34.13 11.15 -0.19
CA LYS A 543 33.05 10.79 -1.14
C LYS A 543 33.33 9.41 -1.71
N PRO A 544 32.29 8.72 -2.23
CA PRO A 544 32.48 7.52 -3.04
C PRO A 544 33.50 7.79 -4.16
N MET A 545 34.52 6.94 -4.28
CA MET A 545 35.65 7.14 -5.21
C MET A 545 35.95 5.87 -6.01
N PRO A 546 36.60 5.96 -7.16
CA PRO A 546 37.08 4.80 -7.90
C PRO A 546 38.00 3.93 -7.05
N VAL A 547 38.04 2.63 -7.36
CA VAL A 547 38.82 1.62 -6.64
C VAL A 547 40.30 2.01 -6.47
N GLU A 548 40.90 2.56 -7.52
CA GLU A 548 42.33 2.98 -7.51
C GLU A 548 42.56 4.13 -6.51
N ALA A 549 41.64 5.11 -6.49
CA ALA A 549 41.73 6.24 -5.57
C ALA A 549 41.56 5.81 -4.10
N TYR A 550 40.73 4.79 -3.84
CA TYR A 550 40.57 4.20 -2.51
C TYR A 550 41.89 3.48 -2.09
N ALA A 551 42.51 2.69 -2.99
CA ALA A 551 43.75 2.01 -2.72
C ALA A 551 44.88 3.01 -2.37
N ASP A 552 45.00 4.09 -3.14
CA ASP A 552 45.96 5.18 -2.87
C ASP A 552 45.71 5.87 -1.51
N LEU A 553 44.41 6.05 -1.15
CA LEU A 553 44.04 6.66 0.12
C LEU A 553 44.47 5.80 1.31
N VAL A 554 44.26 4.48 1.22
CA VAL A 554 44.67 3.53 2.27
C VAL A 554 46.18 3.50 2.43
N GLU A 555 46.95 3.44 1.34
CA GLU A 555 48.42 3.45 1.38
C GLU A 555 48.96 4.73 2.01
N LYS A 556 48.43 5.90 1.66
CA LYS A 556 48.81 7.20 2.24
C LYS A 556 48.56 7.32 3.73
N ASN A 557 47.50 6.64 4.26
CA ASN A 557 47.20 6.66 5.69
C ASN A 557 47.98 5.62 6.51
N GLY A 558 48.95 4.91 5.91
CA GLY A 558 49.79 3.94 6.59
C GLY A 558 49.05 2.70 7.07
N GLY A 559 48.07 2.24 6.29
CA GLY A 559 47.19 1.13 6.61
C GLY A 559 45.94 1.56 7.38
N LEU A 560 45.04 0.60 7.63
CA LEU A 560 43.78 0.84 8.33
C LEU A 560 43.93 0.64 9.85
N SER A 561 42.95 1.19 10.59
CA SER A 561 42.69 0.77 11.97
C SER A 561 42.05 -0.63 11.97
N GLN A 562 41.95 -1.28 13.14
CA GLN A 562 41.28 -2.57 13.26
C GLN A 562 39.84 -2.52 12.67
N PRO A 563 39.40 -3.59 11.96
CA PRO A 563 38.07 -3.65 11.37
C PRO A 563 36.94 -3.51 12.39
N VAL A 564 35.81 -2.97 11.95
CA VAL A 564 34.57 -2.92 12.76
C VAL A 564 34.16 -4.35 13.06
N GLY A 565 34.07 -4.73 14.34
CA GLY A 565 33.66 -6.08 14.75
C GLY A 565 34.78 -7.06 15.12
N ALA A 566 36.05 -6.73 14.88
CA ALA A 566 37.16 -7.57 15.35
C ALA A 566 37.34 -7.41 16.88
N SER A 567 36.86 -8.43 17.61
CA SER A 567 37.06 -8.66 19.06
C SER A 567 36.95 -7.42 19.96
N PHE A 568 35.73 -7.10 20.36
CA PHE A 568 35.48 -6.28 21.53
C PHE A 568 35.85 -7.09 22.79
N GLU A 569 37.12 -7.13 23.18
CA GLU A 569 37.47 -7.45 24.54
C GLU A 569 37.19 -6.23 25.41
N PHE A 570 36.04 -6.26 26.06
CA PHE A 570 35.65 -5.29 27.07
C PHE A 570 36.55 -5.43 28.28
N SER A 571 37.56 -4.59 28.41
CA SER A 571 38.27 -4.44 29.67
C SER A 571 37.37 -3.65 30.61
N GLY A 572 36.83 -4.36 31.63
CA GLY A 572 35.87 -3.85 32.58
C GLY A 572 36.31 -2.70 33.50
N SER A 573 37.35 -1.96 33.13
CA SER A 573 37.92 -0.87 33.92
C SER A 573 37.66 0.54 33.37
N GLN A 574 36.90 0.69 32.27
CA GLN A 574 36.59 2.02 31.71
C GLN A 574 35.13 2.46 31.86
N MET A 575 34.37 1.87 32.80
CA MET A 575 33.02 2.28 33.11
C MET A 575 32.92 3.42 34.14
N CYS A 576 34.00 4.21 34.30
CA CYS A 576 34.00 5.41 35.09
C CYS A 576 34.25 6.65 34.22
N ILE A 577 33.26 7.05 33.47
CA ILE A 577 33.19 8.38 32.86
C ILE A 577 32.07 9.16 33.55
N SER A 578 32.46 10.32 34.08
CA SER A 578 31.67 11.39 34.72
C SER A 578 30.31 11.65 34.03
N ASP A 579 29.23 11.18 34.65
CA ASP A 579 27.96 10.93 33.96
C ASP A 579 26.80 11.79 34.41
N ASN A 580 26.95 13.09 34.52
CA ASN A 580 25.78 13.99 34.68
C ASN A 580 24.81 13.91 33.47
N ARG A 581 25.30 13.59 32.26
CA ARG A 581 24.46 13.49 31.05
C ARG A 581 23.76 12.15 30.89
N LEU A 582 24.30 11.07 31.41
CA LEU A 582 23.62 9.76 31.42
C LEU A 582 22.43 9.74 32.39
N GLU A 583 22.57 10.49 33.47
CA GLU A 583 21.49 10.68 34.46
C GLU A 583 20.31 11.47 33.88
N GLU A 584 20.61 12.57 33.16
CA GLU A 584 19.58 13.37 32.52
C GLU A 584 18.77 12.56 31.46
N LEU A 585 19.42 11.69 30.69
CA LEU A 585 18.75 10.93 29.63
C LEU A 585 17.96 9.72 30.14
N PHE A 586 18.45 9.05 31.17
CA PHE A 586 17.68 8.01 31.84
C PHE A 586 16.48 8.64 32.56
N ALA A 587 16.63 9.84 33.12
CA ALA A 587 15.55 10.60 33.68
C ALA A 587 14.47 10.98 32.68
N ASP A 588 14.84 11.32 31.42
CA ASP A 588 13.96 11.81 30.36
C ASP A 588 13.38 10.72 29.43
N MET A 589 13.67 9.42 29.68
CA MET A 589 13.02 8.33 28.93
C MET A 589 11.49 8.42 29.07
N LEU A 590 10.75 8.29 27.97
CA LEU A 590 9.30 8.43 27.91
C LEU A 590 8.51 7.35 28.69
N GLN A 591 9.11 6.21 28.96
CA GLN A 591 8.49 5.11 29.71
C GLN A 591 9.05 5.01 31.13
N PRO A 592 8.24 4.60 32.11
CA PRO A 592 8.69 4.29 33.45
C PRO A 592 9.66 3.11 33.46
N VAL A 593 10.94 3.35 33.74
CA VAL A 593 12.00 2.33 33.75
C VAL A 593 12.73 2.33 35.08
N ALA A 594 13.02 1.13 35.56
CA ALA A 594 13.87 0.92 36.74
C ALA A 594 14.94 -0.16 36.48
N ILE A 595 16.10 0.02 37.07
CA ILE A 595 17.16 -1.00 37.14
C ILE A 595 17.12 -1.61 38.53
N TYR A 596 17.11 -2.93 38.56
CA TYR A 596 17.00 -3.71 39.79
C TYR A 596 18.26 -4.56 40.02
N GLU A 597 18.70 -4.65 41.26
CA GLU A 597 19.57 -5.71 41.74
C GLU A 597 18.73 -6.81 42.39
N PHE A 598 19.02 -8.05 42.01
CA PHE A 598 18.39 -9.26 42.53
C PHE A 598 19.41 -10.21 43.10
N GLU A 599 19.33 -10.50 44.39
CA GLU A 599 20.22 -11.42 45.11
C GLU A 599 19.47 -12.06 46.30
N ASN A 600 19.51 -13.39 46.42
CA ASN A 600 18.92 -14.13 47.55
C ASN A 600 17.44 -13.73 47.82
N ASP A 601 16.62 -13.69 46.76
CA ASP A 601 15.20 -13.32 46.77
C ASP A 601 14.92 -11.87 47.26
N LYS A 602 15.94 -11.04 47.29
CA LYS A 602 15.80 -9.63 47.55
C LYS A 602 15.87 -8.83 46.25
N VAL A 603 14.91 -7.95 46.09
CA VAL A 603 14.81 -7.04 44.96
C VAL A 603 15.08 -5.62 45.47
N GLU A 604 16.08 -4.97 44.90
CA GLU A 604 16.41 -3.59 45.19
C GLU A 604 16.41 -2.77 43.91
N ALA A 605 15.65 -1.65 43.88
CA ALA A 605 15.68 -0.72 42.79
C ALA A 605 16.88 0.21 42.95
N VAL A 606 17.90 0.03 42.13
CA VAL A 606 19.15 0.80 42.22
C VAL A 606 19.09 2.09 41.41
N ARG A 607 18.19 2.14 40.42
CA ARG A 607 18.00 3.31 39.57
C ARG A 607 16.61 3.37 38.97
N VAL A 608 16.00 4.56 38.93
CA VAL A 608 14.69 4.80 38.34
C VAL A 608 14.70 6.13 37.57
N ASN A 609 13.83 6.28 36.54
CA ASN A 609 13.77 7.49 35.74
C ASN A 609 12.59 8.40 36.13
N THR A 610 12.53 9.64 35.59
CA THR A 610 11.48 10.61 35.88
C THR A 610 10.05 10.09 35.68
N PRO A 611 9.70 9.43 34.56
CA PRO A 611 8.37 8.84 34.38
C PRO A 611 8.02 7.75 35.40
N PHE A 612 9.00 7.06 35.96
CA PHE A 612 8.78 6.10 37.07
C PHE A 612 8.28 6.79 38.32
N PHE A 613 8.87 7.95 38.68
CA PHE A 613 8.42 8.77 39.81
C PHE A 613 7.02 9.33 39.54
N GLU A 614 6.76 9.87 38.34
CA GLU A 614 5.45 10.40 37.94
C GLU A 614 4.36 9.33 37.99
N LEU A 615 4.64 8.11 37.47
CA LEU A 615 3.70 7.00 37.49
C LEU A 615 3.28 6.63 38.91
N LEU A 616 4.21 6.66 39.83
CA LEU A 616 4.02 6.23 41.21
C LEU A 616 3.71 7.39 42.20
N GLY A 617 3.75 8.64 41.72
CA GLY A 617 3.37 9.83 42.45
C GLY A 617 4.39 10.22 43.53
N TYR A 618 5.68 9.97 43.33
CA TYR A 618 6.75 10.40 44.25
C TYR A 618 7.41 11.68 43.77
N ASP A 619 7.76 12.55 44.72
CA ASP A 619 8.65 13.66 44.46
C ASP A 619 10.09 13.18 44.29
N ASP A 620 10.85 13.85 43.39
CA ASP A 620 12.22 13.53 43.05
C ASP A 620 13.12 13.37 44.26
N GLY A 621 13.67 12.17 44.49
CA GLY A 621 14.60 11.89 45.60
C GLY A 621 14.07 11.12 46.81
N SER A 622 12.80 10.75 46.88
CA SER A 622 12.22 10.11 48.07
C SER A 622 12.32 8.57 48.17
N ILE A 623 12.91 7.88 47.18
CA ILE A 623 13.06 6.41 47.19
C ILE A 623 14.44 5.98 47.71
N THR A 624 14.91 6.55 48.77
CA THR A 624 16.13 6.07 49.44
C THR A 624 15.74 5.35 50.74
N GLY A 625 15.70 3.99 50.69
CA GLY A 625 15.70 3.15 51.91
C GLY A 625 14.52 2.21 52.13
N GLY A 626 13.61 2.01 51.14
CA GLY A 626 12.57 0.96 51.21
C GLY A 626 12.73 -0.09 50.13
N THR A 627 12.36 -1.35 50.40
CA THR A 627 12.30 -2.36 49.35
C THR A 627 11.14 -2.06 48.41
N PRO A 628 11.29 -2.25 47.10
CA PRO A 628 10.20 -2.05 46.13
C PRO A 628 8.92 -2.83 46.48
N LEU A 629 9.04 -3.88 47.32
CA LEU A 629 7.95 -4.74 47.74
C LEU A 629 7.06 -4.12 48.82
N ASP A 630 7.55 -3.17 49.61
CA ASP A 630 6.81 -2.63 50.79
C ASP A 630 5.48 -1.93 50.42
N LEU A 631 5.37 -1.46 49.19
CA LEU A 631 4.18 -0.77 48.65
C LEU A 631 3.31 -1.63 47.76
N ILE A 632 3.69 -2.87 47.56
CA ILE A 632 2.96 -3.86 46.74
C ILE A 632 2.04 -4.65 47.69
N ASP A 633 0.83 -4.96 47.23
CA ASP A 633 -0.10 -5.81 47.98
C ASP A 633 0.57 -7.18 48.26
N PRO A 634 0.67 -7.61 49.55
CA PRO A 634 1.41 -8.81 49.95
C PRO A 634 1.06 -10.08 49.17
N LYS A 635 -0.15 -10.18 48.68
CA LYS A 635 -0.60 -11.36 47.89
C LYS A 635 0.15 -11.53 46.55
N TYR A 636 0.87 -10.49 46.03
CA TYR A 636 1.64 -10.54 44.81
C TYR A 636 3.14 -10.69 45.04
N HIS A 637 3.64 -10.63 46.29
CA HIS A 637 5.07 -10.69 46.61
C HIS A 637 5.74 -11.94 46.05
N ASP A 638 5.16 -13.12 46.32
CA ASP A 638 5.73 -14.38 45.85
C ASP A 638 5.78 -14.45 44.31
N SER A 639 4.72 -14.01 43.63
CA SER A 639 4.66 -13.99 42.17
C SER A 639 5.72 -13.08 41.55
N ILE A 640 5.96 -11.92 42.15
CA ILE A 640 6.98 -10.97 41.69
C ILE A 640 8.37 -11.54 41.90
N ILE A 641 8.69 -12.05 43.09
CA ILE A 641 9.98 -12.63 43.43
C ILE A 641 10.27 -13.83 42.49
N ASP A 642 9.28 -14.67 42.25
CA ASP A 642 9.42 -15.80 41.31
C ASP A 642 9.69 -15.34 39.87
N THR A 643 9.08 -14.25 39.43
CA THR A 643 9.36 -13.68 38.09
C THR A 643 10.80 -13.15 38.04
N PHE A 644 11.27 -12.40 39.06
CA PHE A 644 12.67 -11.95 39.12
C PHE A 644 13.64 -13.14 39.13
N ARG A 645 13.33 -14.21 39.87
CA ARG A 645 14.16 -15.40 39.94
C ARG A 645 14.23 -16.11 38.59
N ARG A 646 13.09 -16.32 37.90
CA ARG A 646 13.06 -16.95 36.60
C ARG A 646 13.88 -16.16 35.57
N VAL A 647 13.69 -14.84 35.50
CA VAL A 647 14.48 -13.98 34.59
C VAL A 647 15.97 -14.05 34.90
N ALA A 648 16.34 -14.10 36.18
CA ALA A 648 17.74 -14.21 36.60
C ALA A 648 18.36 -15.57 36.25
N GLU A 649 17.57 -16.66 36.23
CA GLU A 649 18.02 -18.03 35.96
C GLU A 649 17.98 -18.37 34.47
N THR A 650 16.90 -18.00 33.77
CA THR A 650 16.68 -18.37 32.37
C THR A 650 17.26 -17.36 31.39
N HIS A 651 17.47 -16.11 31.82
CA HIS A 651 17.80 -14.94 31.00
C HIS A 651 16.73 -14.58 29.96
N GLU A 652 15.56 -15.20 30.03
CA GLU A 652 14.42 -14.90 29.19
C GLU A 652 13.62 -13.70 29.78
N GLU A 653 12.96 -12.96 28.90
CA GLU A 653 12.11 -11.83 29.30
C GLU A 653 10.78 -12.35 29.83
N GLU A 654 10.36 -11.88 31.01
CA GLU A 654 9.07 -12.22 31.58
C GLU A 654 8.31 -10.98 32.06
N GLU A 655 7.02 -11.14 32.23
CA GLU A 655 6.16 -10.09 32.77
C GLU A 655 5.25 -10.61 33.88
N CYS A 656 4.96 -9.74 34.85
CA CYS A 656 3.92 -10.01 35.83
C CYS A 656 3.10 -8.75 36.11
N GLU A 657 1.89 -8.98 36.62
CA GLU A 657 0.94 -7.92 36.97
C GLU A 657 0.70 -7.94 38.49
N TYR A 658 0.67 -6.74 39.06
CA TYR A 658 0.47 -6.60 40.49
C TYR A 658 -0.25 -5.29 40.83
N LEU A 659 -0.86 -5.23 42.02
CA LEU A 659 -1.49 -4.04 42.57
C LEU A 659 -0.50 -3.36 43.50
N ARG A 660 -0.23 -2.07 43.24
CA ARG A 660 0.67 -1.26 44.03
C ARG A 660 -0.05 -0.01 44.55
N ARG A 661 0.26 0.40 45.78
CA ARG A 661 -0.19 1.67 46.34
C ARG A 661 0.79 2.78 45.94
N THR A 662 0.27 3.86 45.39
CA THR A 662 1.02 5.07 45.01
C THR A 662 1.18 5.98 46.25
N SER A 663 2.09 6.96 46.18
CA SER A 663 2.37 7.85 47.29
C SER A 663 1.16 8.69 47.69
N ASP A 664 0.24 9.01 46.78
CA ASP A 664 -1.04 9.72 47.03
C ASP A 664 -2.13 8.80 47.61
N GLY A 665 -1.79 7.56 47.96
CA GLY A 665 -2.69 6.59 48.60
C GLY A 665 -3.65 5.86 47.68
N LYS A 666 -3.59 6.09 46.35
CA LYS A 666 -4.37 5.35 45.36
C LYS A 666 -3.73 4.00 45.08
N SER A 667 -4.52 3.06 44.59
CA SER A 667 -4.03 1.78 44.13
C SER A 667 -4.05 1.74 42.62
N LYS A 668 -2.92 1.36 42.02
CA LYS A 668 -2.78 1.17 40.56
C LYS A 668 -2.43 -0.26 40.22
N TRP A 669 -3.03 -0.77 39.16
CA TRP A 669 -2.59 -1.99 38.55
C TRP A 669 -1.41 -1.71 37.63
N LEU A 670 -0.29 -2.37 37.91
CA LEU A 670 0.93 -2.24 37.12
C LEU A 670 1.31 -3.56 36.52
N ARG A 671 1.81 -3.52 35.28
CA ARG A 671 2.51 -4.61 34.62
C ARG A 671 3.98 -4.24 34.56
N ILE A 672 4.84 -5.09 35.11
CA ILE A 672 6.28 -4.97 34.97
C ILE A 672 6.75 -6.03 33.96
N ARG A 673 7.55 -5.60 33.02
CA ARG A 673 8.28 -6.46 32.08
C ARG A 673 9.76 -6.40 32.45
N LEU A 674 10.33 -7.56 32.75
CA LEU A 674 11.69 -7.72 33.25
C LEU A 674 12.59 -8.36 32.22
N LYS A 675 13.82 -7.85 32.11
CA LYS A 675 14.86 -8.40 31.27
C LYS A 675 16.19 -8.48 32.00
N TYR A 676 16.91 -9.58 31.83
CA TYR A 676 18.26 -9.76 32.37
C TYR A 676 19.25 -8.86 31.60
N ILE A 677 20.15 -8.18 32.33
CA ILE A 677 21.24 -7.36 31.77
C ILE A 677 22.57 -8.05 31.96
N SER A 678 22.94 -8.33 33.23
CA SER A 678 24.26 -8.85 33.57
C SER A 678 24.28 -9.44 34.98
N LYS A 679 25.38 -10.13 35.30
CA LYS A 679 25.65 -10.63 36.65
C LYS A 679 26.97 -10.08 37.15
N ILE A 680 26.97 -9.51 38.34
CA ILE A 680 28.15 -8.96 39.00
C ILE A 680 28.33 -9.70 40.34
N GLY A 681 29.26 -10.67 40.38
CA GLY A 681 29.41 -11.55 41.53
C GLY A 681 28.19 -12.45 41.75
N ALA A 682 27.51 -12.32 42.92
CA ALA A 682 26.28 -13.03 43.21
C ALA A 682 25.00 -12.29 42.79
N ARG A 683 25.11 -10.99 42.40
CA ARG A 683 23.98 -10.13 42.07
C ARG A 683 23.66 -10.16 40.60
N CYS A 684 22.39 -10.35 40.26
CA CYS A 684 21.86 -10.21 38.92
C CYS A 684 21.29 -8.80 38.73
N ILE A 685 21.67 -8.15 37.64
CA ILE A 685 21.16 -6.85 37.23
C ILE A 685 20.06 -7.05 36.20
N LEU A 686 18.88 -6.51 36.49
CA LEU A 686 17.71 -6.58 35.62
C LEU A 686 17.18 -5.17 35.32
N VAL A 687 16.62 -5.00 34.12
CA VAL A 687 15.85 -3.80 33.80
C VAL A 687 14.37 -4.13 33.76
N GLY A 688 13.55 -3.26 34.34
CA GLY A 688 12.10 -3.40 34.33
C GLY A 688 11.43 -2.16 33.75
N VAL A 689 10.48 -2.38 32.85
CA VAL A 689 9.60 -1.36 32.29
C VAL A 689 8.21 -1.52 32.89
N LEU A 690 7.67 -0.43 33.44
CA LEU A 690 6.35 -0.45 34.07
C LEU A 690 5.30 0.17 33.17
N THR A 691 4.11 -0.42 33.16
CA THR A 691 2.95 0.06 32.42
C THR A 691 1.75 0.13 33.37
N ASP A 692 1.05 1.27 33.38
CA ASP A 692 -0.24 1.40 34.10
C ASP A 692 -1.33 0.69 33.30
N ILE A 693 -1.89 -0.35 33.87
CA ILE A 693 -2.97 -1.17 33.26
C ILE A 693 -4.28 -1.04 34.06
N THR A 694 -4.40 -0.01 34.89
CA THR A 694 -5.56 0.17 35.78
C THR A 694 -6.86 0.25 34.99
N ILE A 695 -6.93 1.08 33.96
CA ILE A 695 -8.13 1.23 33.11
C ILE A 695 -8.44 -0.10 32.38
N GLN A 696 -7.43 -0.79 31.89
CA GLN A 696 -7.60 -2.07 31.20
C GLN A 696 -8.22 -3.12 32.14
N ARG A 697 -7.70 -3.20 33.38
CA ARG A 697 -8.23 -4.13 34.40
C ARG A 697 -9.63 -3.76 34.88
N GLU A 698 -9.97 -2.48 34.96
CA GLU A 698 -11.33 -2.03 35.28
C GLU A 698 -12.32 -2.43 34.19
N LEU A 699 -11.98 -2.23 32.92
CA LEU A 699 -12.80 -2.66 31.78
C LEU A 699 -12.98 -4.18 31.73
N ASP A 700 -11.94 -4.96 31.99
CA ASP A 700 -12.01 -6.41 32.05
C ASP A 700 -12.90 -6.89 33.19
N MET A 701 -12.82 -6.25 34.36
CA MET A 701 -13.69 -6.57 35.51
C MET A 701 -15.14 -6.17 35.28
N ASP A 702 -15.40 -5.07 34.61
CA ASP A 702 -16.76 -4.65 34.25
C ASP A 702 -17.35 -5.57 33.15
N SER A 703 -16.54 -6.01 32.20
CA SER A 703 -16.97 -7.00 31.19
C SER A 703 -17.27 -8.37 31.81
N MET A 704 -16.49 -8.79 32.80
CA MET A 704 -16.74 -10.02 33.58
C MET A 704 -18.00 -9.90 34.46
N ARG A 705 -18.26 -8.73 35.04
CA ARG A 705 -19.52 -8.47 35.78
C ARG A 705 -20.73 -8.50 34.87
N LEU A 706 -20.67 -7.85 33.72
CA LEU A 706 -21.73 -7.87 32.71
C LEU A 706 -22.02 -9.27 32.20
N ASN A 707 -20.97 -10.07 31.91
CA ASN A 707 -21.12 -11.48 31.52
C ASN A 707 -21.59 -12.39 32.67
N GLY A 708 -21.30 -12.06 33.92
CA GLY A 708 -21.77 -12.77 35.11
C GLY A 708 -23.23 -12.45 35.48
N GLU A 709 -23.74 -11.28 35.12
CA GLU A 709 -25.15 -10.91 35.29
C GLU A 709 -26.05 -11.47 34.19
N MET A 710 -25.57 -11.54 32.94
CA MET A 710 -26.30 -12.20 31.85
C MET A 710 -26.47 -13.73 32.03
N GLY A 711 -25.58 -14.37 32.83
CA GLY A 711 -25.70 -15.79 33.17
C GLY A 711 -26.67 -16.09 34.34
N LYS A 712 -27.30 -15.08 34.93
CA LYS A 712 -28.30 -15.26 36.01
C LYS A 712 -29.75 -15.02 35.61
N GLU A 713 -30.02 -14.49 34.42
CA GLU A 713 -31.37 -14.29 33.89
C GLU A 713 -31.91 -15.48 33.06
N ASP A 714 -31.05 -16.49 32.78
CA ASP A 714 -31.42 -17.72 32.05
C ASP A 714 -31.38 -18.99 32.94
N LYS A 715 -31.93 -18.89 34.19
CA LYS A 715 -32.25 -20.09 35.00
C LYS A 715 -33.61 -19.94 35.66
#